data_1882b89b77aa03f3ccfe42d27240db80
#
_entry.id   1882b89b77aa03f3ccfe42d27240db80
#
_cell.length_a   1.000
_cell.length_b   1.000
_cell.length_c   1.000
_cell.angle_alpha   90.00
_cell.angle_beta   90.00
_cell.angle_gamma   90.00
#
_symmetry.space_group_name_H-M   'P 1'
#
loop_
_entity.id
_entity.type
_entity.pdbx_description
1 polymer ?
#
loop_
_entity_poly.entity_id
_entity_poly.type
_entity_poly.pdbx_seq_one_letter_code
_entity_poly.pdbx_strand_id
1 'polypeptide(L)'
;MKKISTLALALIAMGSLSMPASAQVKFEPVSSIDASGWYQMRQVKSAKNNAVTSELPKYVFSNETKGYSWFGTSDTQKQDATAFIYIDKGSTDYGIQNINGKWGKSKAEATDTRSGMTISVASAEDKTFTVGNYWDDYKTGIMGGFGSSNTARFQFSKVSEETLSKYDVYTVEINGDITTGSVTSNIEANKGTKTVYPGGSFFFTTGTKLEVSNFTAPDIANANKVISIDNENKKVSVTYTYTLEALVAQANDAISHRSAGYPLEDSESRKRLKEAINAAGGSGDNKTKFDNLNTALTAYKNDKTVKMPEDGKVYVITNVQQDGTCYYLSYSNDDLKITTRGAATAESLDNAAKFVCRVVDGKYVFVNVKDGKFLVWKGSGSGTSNGTNNAKGYIATYDADYANLTVSKNDIYSCFNIGGKRSNEDGDANFIIKKNGTYDAYSMKQYNTASCTTAFKLEEVSYPNTITFNTVSDVEGVSNLATFSAPFATVVPKGVTAYYVSTADNTKATMKAIEAGKAIPAKTGVLLTSESADAVTMVPATDETLATIENNKLGNSAGADKTIAEGDNAYILANGANGTAFYKGKIGSTLKANKAYLTLNEAGAPEAISMNFGGNVTGINQIVNAEQNNAPVYDLTGRRVVRTVKGGLYIKGGNKFIAR
;
A
#
# COMPACT_ATOMS: atom_id res chain seq x y z
N MET A 1 -8.13 69.29 4.71
CA MET A 1 -6.76 69.16 5.29
C MET A 1 -6.54 67.74 5.65
N LYS A 2 -5.84 66.98 4.83
CA LYS A 2 -4.92 65.91 5.21
C LYS A 2 -4.41 65.27 3.95
N LYS A 3 -3.12 65.36 3.78
CA LYS A 3 -2.35 64.90 2.62
C LYS A 3 -2.44 63.36 2.50
N ILE A 4 -2.83 62.88 1.35
CA ILE A 4 -2.67 61.48 0.92
C ILE A 4 -1.31 61.45 0.22
N SER A 5 -0.35 60.79 0.85
CA SER A 5 0.94 60.51 0.24
C SER A 5 0.78 59.34 -0.73
N THR A 6 0.97 59.64 -1.98
CA THR A 6 1.02 58.71 -3.10
C THR A 6 2.31 57.89 -2.96
N LEU A 7 2.21 56.64 -2.60
CA LEU A 7 3.32 55.68 -2.63
C LEU A 7 3.47 55.24 -4.10
N ALA A 8 4.52 55.72 -4.73
CA ALA A 8 4.87 55.31 -6.09
C ALA A 8 5.28 53.81 -6.06
N LEU A 9 4.47 52.98 -6.70
CA LEU A 9 4.81 51.60 -7.01
C LEU A 9 5.88 51.62 -8.10
N ALA A 10 7.13 51.50 -7.74
CA ALA A 10 8.19 51.26 -8.70
C ALA A 10 8.01 49.85 -9.26
N LEU A 11 7.44 49.75 -10.43
CA LEU A 11 7.45 48.53 -11.25
C LEU A 11 8.91 48.32 -11.68
N ILE A 12 9.65 47.48 -10.94
CA ILE A 12 10.91 46.96 -11.44
C ILE A 12 10.54 46.00 -12.55
N ALA A 13 10.56 46.47 -13.76
CA ALA A 13 10.66 45.62 -14.94
C ALA A 13 11.98 44.85 -14.79
N MET A 14 11.89 43.57 -14.36
CA MET A 14 12.99 42.64 -14.53
C MET A 14 13.16 42.46 -16.05
N GLY A 15 13.95 43.35 -16.64
CA GLY A 15 14.48 43.14 -17.96
C GLY A 15 15.20 41.82 -17.96
N SER A 16 14.80 40.90 -18.84
CA SER A 16 15.62 39.79 -19.24
C SER A 16 17.01 40.34 -19.54
N LEU A 17 17.97 40.16 -18.63
CA LEU A 17 19.36 40.40 -18.95
C LEU A 17 19.69 39.39 -20.05
N SER A 18 19.57 39.84 -21.30
CA SER A 18 20.13 39.13 -22.43
C SER A 18 21.63 39.03 -22.18
N MET A 19 22.13 37.84 -21.91
CA MET A 19 23.55 37.60 -21.84
C MET A 19 24.20 38.16 -23.15
N PRO A 20 25.34 38.81 -23.06
CA PRO A 20 26.05 39.22 -24.27
C PRO A 20 26.32 38.00 -25.14
N ALA A 21 26.30 38.17 -26.47
CA ALA A 21 26.42 37.05 -27.43
C ALA A 21 27.66 36.18 -27.22
N SER A 22 28.72 36.70 -26.62
CA SER A 22 29.92 35.98 -26.19
C SER A 22 29.73 35.09 -24.94
N ALA A 23 28.60 35.20 -24.25
CA ALA A 23 28.28 34.51 -23.00
C ALA A 23 27.27 33.36 -23.20
N GLN A 24 26.75 33.18 -24.42
CA GLN A 24 25.80 32.11 -24.70
C GLN A 24 26.47 30.74 -24.69
N VAL A 25 25.80 29.76 -24.13
CA VAL A 25 26.23 28.36 -24.16
C VAL A 25 26.10 27.85 -25.60
N LYS A 26 27.22 27.62 -26.27
CA LYS A 26 27.26 27.24 -27.69
C LYS A 26 27.13 25.72 -27.84
N PHE A 27 26.28 25.27 -28.75
CA PHE A 27 26.14 23.86 -29.09
C PHE A 27 26.99 23.51 -30.31
N GLU A 28 28.13 22.84 -30.09
CA GLU A 28 29.04 22.39 -31.16
C GLU A 28 29.10 20.85 -31.12
N PRO A 29 28.47 20.15 -32.10
CA PRO A 29 28.44 18.71 -32.10
C PRO A 29 29.84 18.09 -32.18
N VAL A 30 30.09 17.11 -31.27
CA VAL A 30 31.30 16.31 -31.28
C VAL A 30 31.14 15.09 -32.20
N SER A 31 32.26 14.57 -32.75
CA SER A 31 32.28 13.35 -33.55
C SER A 31 32.43 12.07 -32.72
N SER A 32 32.88 12.18 -31.46
CA SER A 32 33.06 11.10 -30.51
C SER A 32 32.87 11.56 -29.08
N ILE A 33 32.55 10.62 -28.16
CA ILE A 33 32.52 10.84 -26.71
C ILE A 33 33.72 10.08 -26.15
N ASP A 34 34.84 10.79 -25.98
CA ASP A 34 36.12 10.15 -25.66
C ASP A 34 36.40 10.09 -24.16
N ALA A 35 35.75 10.91 -23.38
CA ALA A 35 35.93 11.00 -21.92
C ALA A 35 34.60 11.30 -21.18
N SER A 36 34.55 10.94 -19.91
CA SER A 36 33.52 11.42 -18.99
C SER A 36 33.58 12.93 -18.87
N GLY A 37 32.43 13.56 -18.65
CA GLY A 37 32.34 15.01 -18.49
C GLY A 37 30.94 15.58 -18.73
N TRP A 38 30.87 16.89 -18.69
CA TRP A 38 29.65 17.64 -18.94
C TRP A 38 29.42 17.87 -20.42
N TYR A 39 28.22 17.51 -20.87
CA TYR A 39 27.77 17.63 -22.25
C TYR A 39 26.40 18.31 -22.30
N GLN A 40 26.10 18.83 -23.46
CA GLN A 40 24.73 19.14 -23.87
C GLN A 40 24.27 18.08 -24.85
N MET A 41 22.99 17.82 -24.88
CA MET A 41 22.40 16.81 -25.74
C MET A 41 21.20 17.38 -26.48
N ARG A 42 21.05 17.02 -27.76
CA ARG A 42 19.82 17.29 -28.52
C ARG A 42 19.46 16.12 -29.40
N GLN A 43 18.17 15.91 -29.58
CA GLN A 43 17.63 14.96 -30.53
C GLN A 43 17.44 15.63 -31.88
N VAL A 44 17.95 15.04 -32.94
CA VAL A 44 17.88 15.57 -34.31
C VAL A 44 17.07 14.68 -35.27
N LYS A 45 16.73 13.47 -34.85
CA LYS A 45 15.89 12.53 -35.61
C LYS A 45 15.03 11.71 -34.66
N SER A 46 13.74 11.61 -34.95
CA SER A 46 12.82 10.75 -34.20
C SER A 46 13.01 9.27 -34.55
N ALA A 47 12.71 8.38 -33.62
CA ALA A 47 12.65 6.92 -33.84
C ALA A 47 11.47 6.49 -34.70
N LYS A 48 10.39 7.26 -34.71
CA LYS A 48 9.16 6.91 -35.40
C LYS A 48 9.21 7.35 -36.87
N ASN A 49 9.22 6.38 -37.76
CA ASN A 49 9.12 6.54 -39.21
C ASN A 49 10.29 7.19 -39.95
N ASN A 50 11.49 7.23 -39.39
CA ASN A 50 12.66 7.90 -40.02
C ASN A 50 12.41 9.36 -40.45
N ALA A 51 11.31 9.95 -40.06
CA ALA A 51 10.96 11.32 -40.41
C ALA A 51 11.64 12.27 -39.44
N VAL A 52 12.39 13.21 -39.97
CA VAL A 52 12.71 14.46 -39.27
C VAL A 52 11.40 15.22 -39.21
N THR A 53 10.76 15.27 -38.04
CA THR A 53 9.57 16.09 -37.87
C THR A 53 9.98 17.56 -37.85
N SER A 54 9.09 18.46 -38.26
CA SER A 54 9.31 19.91 -38.19
C SER A 54 9.55 20.46 -36.77
N GLU A 55 9.42 19.59 -35.76
CA GLU A 55 9.61 19.90 -34.34
C GLU A 55 11.02 19.61 -33.82
N LEU A 56 11.93 19.11 -34.62
CA LEU A 56 13.32 18.88 -34.25
C LEU A 56 14.23 20.01 -34.74
N PRO A 57 15.32 20.32 -34.04
CA PRO A 57 15.88 19.59 -32.90
C PRO A 57 15.21 19.89 -31.56
N LYS A 58 15.15 18.90 -30.67
CA LYS A 58 14.77 19.05 -29.27
C LYS A 58 16.01 19.02 -28.39
N TYR A 59 16.22 20.08 -27.62
CA TYR A 59 17.32 20.18 -26.67
C TYR A 59 16.93 19.52 -25.36
N VAL A 60 17.79 18.66 -24.85
CA VAL A 60 17.59 17.95 -23.56
C VAL A 60 18.10 18.83 -22.43
N PHE A 61 17.38 18.88 -21.33
CA PHE A 61 17.79 19.58 -20.11
C PHE A 61 17.44 18.81 -18.85
N SER A 62 18.15 19.08 -17.76
CA SER A 62 17.87 18.54 -16.44
C SER A 62 16.61 19.15 -15.86
N ASN A 63 15.74 18.33 -15.28
CA ASN A 63 14.45 18.73 -14.76
C ASN A 63 14.24 18.18 -13.34
N GLU A 64 13.63 18.98 -12.45
CA GLU A 64 13.25 18.57 -11.09
C GLU A 64 11.83 18.02 -10.98
N THR A 65 11.08 17.99 -12.07
CA THR A 65 9.69 17.58 -11.98
C THR A 65 9.56 16.15 -11.47
N LYS A 66 8.77 16.02 -10.42
CA LYS A 66 8.37 14.72 -9.88
C LYS A 66 7.57 13.97 -10.93
N GLY A 67 8.03 12.81 -11.32
CA GLY A 67 7.41 11.98 -12.34
C GLY A 67 8.45 11.29 -13.21
N TYR A 68 8.06 10.83 -14.39
CA TYR A 68 8.91 10.01 -15.26
C TYR A 68 10.14 10.70 -15.83
N SER A 69 10.25 12.00 -15.74
CA SER A 69 11.24 12.74 -16.51
C SER A 69 12.08 13.65 -15.66
N TRP A 70 13.19 13.13 -15.23
CA TRP A 70 14.31 13.93 -14.72
C TRP A 70 15.06 14.65 -15.85
N PHE A 71 14.66 14.40 -17.10
CA PHE A 71 15.12 15.06 -18.29
C PHE A 71 13.92 15.67 -19.01
N GLY A 72 14.01 16.94 -19.34
CA GLY A 72 13.04 17.66 -20.13
C GLY A 72 13.53 17.93 -21.54
N THR A 73 12.64 18.30 -22.45
CA THR A 73 12.99 18.77 -23.79
C THR A 73 12.49 20.17 -24.06
N SER A 74 13.20 20.92 -24.89
CA SER A 74 12.86 22.28 -25.29
C SER A 74 13.21 22.49 -26.77
N ASP A 75 12.40 23.27 -27.47
CA ASP A 75 12.69 23.68 -28.85
C ASP A 75 13.85 24.66 -28.91
N THR A 76 14.14 25.31 -27.80
CA THR A 76 15.27 26.24 -27.67
C THR A 76 16.27 25.71 -26.66
N GLN A 77 17.56 25.91 -26.93
CA GLN A 77 18.64 25.56 -26.03
C GLN A 77 18.54 26.38 -24.73
N LYS A 78 18.57 25.72 -23.57
CA LYS A 78 18.71 26.39 -22.28
C LYS A 78 20.08 27.05 -22.19
N GLN A 79 20.17 28.22 -21.58
CA GLN A 79 21.38 29.02 -21.46
C GLN A 79 21.97 28.98 -20.05
N ASP A 80 21.50 28.09 -19.21
CA ASP A 80 21.98 27.86 -17.85
C ASP A 80 22.45 26.42 -17.65
N ALA A 81 22.92 26.10 -16.46
CA ALA A 81 23.45 24.77 -16.17
C ALA A 81 22.40 23.65 -16.27
N THR A 82 21.12 23.95 -16.34
CA THR A 82 20.08 22.92 -16.58
C THR A 82 20.25 22.27 -17.96
N ALA A 83 20.92 22.94 -18.91
CA ALA A 83 21.28 22.37 -20.21
C ALA A 83 22.35 21.28 -20.13
N PHE A 84 23.01 21.10 -18.98
CA PHE A 84 24.12 20.19 -18.84
C PHE A 84 23.63 18.82 -18.36
N ILE A 85 24.24 17.80 -18.94
CA ILE A 85 24.12 16.42 -18.50
C ILE A 85 25.53 15.87 -18.29
N TYR A 86 25.73 14.99 -17.33
CA TYR A 86 27.00 14.33 -17.13
C TYR A 86 26.99 13.00 -17.88
N ILE A 87 27.98 12.79 -18.75
CA ILE A 87 28.23 11.50 -19.38
C ILE A 87 29.38 10.84 -18.65
N ASP A 88 29.11 9.69 -18.05
CA ASP A 88 30.12 8.83 -17.46
C ASP A 88 30.48 7.72 -18.45
N LYS A 89 31.68 7.82 -19.01
CA LYS A 89 32.22 6.83 -19.95
C LYS A 89 32.84 5.67 -19.19
N GLY A 90 32.14 4.53 -19.17
CA GLY A 90 32.71 3.27 -18.71
C GLY A 90 33.66 2.62 -19.73
N SER A 91 34.14 1.42 -19.42
CA SER A 91 34.98 0.66 -20.32
C SER A 91 34.23 0.16 -21.56
N THR A 92 32.96 -0.17 -21.42
CA THR A 92 32.12 -0.76 -22.48
C THR A 92 30.79 -0.07 -22.68
N ASP A 93 30.42 0.87 -21.78
CA ASP A 93 29.14 1.54 -21.77
C ASP A 93 29.24 3.01 -21.34
N TYR A 94 28.13 3.70 -21.37
CA TYR A 94 28.00 5.09 -20.93
C TYR A 94 26.87 5.22 -19.92
N GLY A 95 27.07 6.03 -18.88
CA GLY A 95 26.00 6.53 -18.02
C GLY A 95 25.61 7.95 -18.44
N ILE A 96 24.34 8.28 -18.42
CA ILE A 96 23.84 9.66 -18.62
C ILE A 96 23.17 10.10 -17.33
N GLN A 97 23.69 11.15 -16.70
CA GLN A 97 23.19 11.68 -15.44
C GLN A 97 22.74 13.13 -15.62
N ASN A 98 21.60 13.49 -15.03
CA ASN A 98 21.23 14.89 -14.94
C ASN A 98 21.98 15.60 -13.80
N ILE A 99 21.94 16.93 -13.74
CA ILE A 99 22.62 17.69 -12.70
C ILE A 99 22.08 17.39 -11.28
N ASN A 100 20.86 16.89 -11.16
CA ASN A 100 20.27 16.52 -9.87
C ASN A 100 20.78 15.18 -9.31
N GLY A 101 21.58 14.42 -10.06
CA GLY A 101 22.12 13.14 -9.61
C GLY A 101 21.32 11.92 -10.07
N LYS A 102 20.30 12.10 -10.89
CA LYS A 102 19.52 10.99 -11.42
C LYS A 102 20.09 10.48 -12.73
N TRP A 103 20.25 9.16 -12.81
CA TRP A 103 20.78 8.48 -13.98
C TRP A 103 19.66 8.11 -14.93
N GLY A 104 19.87 8.38 -16.20
CA GLY A 104 18.99 7.92 -17.27
C GLY A 104 18.98 6.40 -17.34
N LYS A 105 17.80 5.83 -17.53
CA LYS A 105 17.57 4.40 -17.71
C LYS A 105 16.69 4.19 -18.93
N SER A 106 16.52 2.93 -19.33
CA SER A 106 15.58 2.59 -20.39
C SER A 106 14.20 3.24 -20.18
N LYS A 107 13.61 3.78 -21.23
CA LYS A 107 12.32 4.51 -21.26
C LYS A 107 12.32 5.87 -20.55
N ALA A 108 13.47 6.56 -20.55
CA ALA A 108 13.64 7.86 -19.89
C ALA A 108 13.30 7.88 -18.39
N GLU A 109 13.23 6.73 -17.77
CA GLU A 109 13.14 6.63 -16.32
C GLU A 109 14.49 7.00 -15.71
N ALA A 110 14.45 7.64 -14.54
CA ALA A 110 15.66 7.93 -13.79
C ALA A 110 15.83 6.92 -12.65
N THR A 111 17.08 6.66 -12.31
CA THR A 111 17.49 5.78 -11.23
C THR A 111 18.52 6.48 -10.35
N ASP A 112 18.62 6.05 -9.09
CA ASP A 112 19.64 6.57 -8.16
C ASP A 112 21.01 5.94 -8.38
N THR A 113 21.08 4.88 -9.17
CA THR A 113 22.33 4.20 -9.51
C THR A 113 22.64 4.33 -10.98
N ARG A 114 23.95 4.36 -11.30
CA ARG A 114 24.42 4.39 -12.69
C ARG A 114 23.81 3.24 -13.50
N SER A 115 23.22 3.58 -14.62
CA SER A 115 22.69 2.61 -15.59
C SER A 115 23.49 2.71 -16.89
N GLY A 116 24.09 1.60 -17.30
CA GLY A 116 24.87 1.54 -18.52
C GLY A 116 23.99 1.60 -19.77
N MET A 117 24.41 2.43 -20.74
CA MET A 117 23.78 2.57 -22.05
C MET A 117 24.84 2.40 -23.15
N THR A 118 24.41 1.98 -24.32
CA THR A 118 25.25 2.01 -25.51
C THR A 118 25.08 3.34 -26.21
N ILE A 119 26.17 4.09 -26.38
CA ILE A 119 26.20 5.27 -27.26
C ILE A 119 27.13 4.93 -28.43
N SER A 120 26.61 4.90 -29.65
CA SER A 120 27.36 4.53 -30.84
C SER A 120 27.26 5.62 -31.90
N VAL A 121 28.35 5.86 -32.63
CA VAL A 121 28.36 6.78 -33.76
C VAL A 121 27.42 6.24 -34.85
N ALA A 122 26.43 7.04 -35.22
CA ALA A 122 25.45 6.72 -36.26
C ALA A 122 25.86 7.30 -37.62
N SER A 123 26.41 8.53 -37.61
CA SER A 123 27.01 9.20 -38.77
C SER A 123 28.14 10.09 -38.28
N ALA A 124 29.35 9.83 -38.81
CA ALA A 124 30.51 10.66 -38.51
C ALA A 124 30.42 12.03 -39.22
N GLU A 125 29.86 12.07 -40.42
CA GLU A 125 29.65 13.29 -41.19
C GLU A 125 28.68 14.23 -40.48
N ASP A 126 27.51 13.72 -40.06
CA ASP A 126 26.49 14.49 -39.36
C ASP A 126 26.74 14.66 -37.86
N LYS A 127 27.80 14.03 -37.35
CA LYS A 127 28.15 13.97 -35.92
C LYS A 127 26.95 13.52 -35.06
N THR A 128 26.30 12.45 -35.51
CA THR A 128 25.11 11.89 -34.81
C THR A 128 25.43 10.56 -34.18
N PHE A 129 24.70 10.30 -33.10
CA PHE A 129 24.81 9.09 -32.29
C PHE A 129 23.47 8.39 -32.15
N THR A 130 23.49 7.10 -31.91
CA THR A 130 22.41 6.34 -31.34
C THR A 130 22.66 6.19 -29.85
N VAL A 131 21.59 6.27 -29.04
CA VAL A 131 21.60 5.96 -27.62
C VAL A 131 20.78 4.69 -27.45
N GLY A 132 21.45 3.59 -27.12
CA GLY A 132 20.87 2.25 -27.02
C GLY A 132 20.27 1.96 -25.64
N ASN A 133 19.59 0.81 -25.57
CA ASN A 133 18.85 0.33 -24.42
C ASN A 133 17.63 1.16 -24.00
N TYR A 134 16.83 1.63 -24.98
CA TYR A 134 15.53 2.25 -24.72
C TYR A 134 15.56 3.59 -24.00
N TRP A 135 16.02 4.61 -24.63
CA TRP A 135 15.66 5.93 -24.17
C TRP A 135 14.48 6.44 -25.00
N ASP A 136 13.27 6.21 -24.50
CA ASP A 136 12.01 6.63 -25.08
C ASP A 136 11.16 7.28 -24.01
N ASP A 137 10.90 8.57 -24.14
CA ASP A 137 9.96 9.28 -23.27
C ASP A 137 8.94 10.03 -24.11
N TYR A 138 7.79 9.40 -24.29
CA TYR A 138 6.67 10.00 -25.00
C TYR A 138 6.16 11.30 -24.37
N LYS A 139 6.43 11.56 -23.10
CA LYS A 139 5.95 12.76 -22.40
C LYS A 139 6.89 13.94 -22.55
N THR A 140 8.19 13.70 -22.67
CA THR A 140 9.18 14.74 -22.87
C THR A 140 9.50 14.96 -24.35
N GLY A 141 9.03 14.08 -25.22
CA GLY A 141 9.31 14.13 -26.65
C GLY A 141 10.67 13.58 -27.04
N ILE A 142 11.43 12.96 -26.12
CA ILE A 142 12.61 12.19 -26.43
C ILE A 142 12.18 10.81 -26.90
N MET A 143 12.45 10.45 -28.11
CA MET A 143 12.14 9.14 -28.67
C MET A 143 13.42 8.40 -29.04
N GLY A 144 13.74 7.39 -28.25
CA GLY A 144 14.77 6.37 -28.56
C GLY A 144 14.14 5.14 -29.17
N GLY A 145 14.76 4.47 -30.11
CA GLY A 145 14.18 3.33 -30.79
C GLY A 145 15.02 2.09 -30.82
N PHE A 146 14.33 0.95 -30.84
CA PHE A 146 14.90 -0.36 -31.13
C PHE A 146 14.94 -0.65 -32.63
N GLY A 147 15.98 -1.35 -33.04
CA GLY A 147 16.09 -1.95 -34.35
C GLY A 147 16.82 -1.09 -35.38
N SER A 148 17.40 -1.76 -36.35
CA SER A 148 18.35 -1.22 -37.33
C SER A 148 17.79 -0.16 -38.29
N SER A 149 16.49 0.03 -38.37
CA SER A 149 15.88 0.94 -39.35
C SER A 149 15.21 2.19 -38.80
N ASN A 150 14.90 2.25 -37.49
CA ASN A 150 14.09 3.31 -36.89
C ASN A 150 14.72 3.97 -35.66
N THR A 151 16.03 4.11 -35.63
CA THR A 151 16.74 4.58 -34.45
C THR A 151 16.77 6.11 -34.44
N ALA A 152 16.41 6.72 -33.30
CA ALA A 152 16.60 8.15 -33.08
C ALA A 152 18.07 8.54 -33.22
N ARG A 153 18.30 9.79 -33.60
CA ARG A 153 19.65 10.36 -33.71
C ARG A 153 19.79 11.51 -32.75
N PHE A 154 20.90 11.49 -32.05
CA PHE A 154 21.27 12.49 -31.07
C PHE A 154 22.58 13.15 -31.44
N GLN A 155 22.76 14.38 -31.06
CA GLN A 155 24.04 15.06 -31.08
C GLN A 155 24.41 15.44 -29.65
N PHE A 156 25.69 15.39 -29.37
CA PHE A 156 26.28 15.82 -28.13
C PHE A 156 27.26 16.95 -28.38
N SER A 157 27.29 17.92 -27.46
CA SER A 157 28.27 19.00 -27.47
C SER A 157 28.94 19.03 -26.11
N LYS A 158 30.25 18.89 -26.07
CA LYS A 158 31.02 19.01 -24.83
C LYS A 158 30.91 20.44 -24.31
N VAL A 159 30.60 20.60 -23.02
CA VAL A 159 30.58 21.93 -22.40
C VAL A 159 32.01 22.45 -22.31
N SER A 160 32.26 23.64 -22.86
CA SER A 160 33.60 24.20 -22.89
C SER A 160 34.10 24.58 -21.49
N GLU A 161 35.41 24.57 -21.30
CA GLU A 161 36.04 25.02 -20.06
C GLU A 161 35.70 26.49 -19.77
N GLU A 162 35.62 27.34 -20.79
CA GLU A 162 35.15 28.72 -20.63
C GLU A 162 33.73 28.81 -20.06
N THR A 163 32.84 27.91 -20.49
CA THR A 163 31.47 27.86 -19.97
C THR A 163 31.45 27.33 -18.54
N LEU A 164 32.20 26.28 -18.24
CA LEU A 164 32.29 25.68 -16.91
C LEU A 164 32.95 26.61 -15.91
N SER A 165 33.93 27.45 -16.33
CA SER A 165 34.61 28.41 -15.44
C SER A 165 33.68 29.48 -14.86
N LYS A 166 32.47 29.64 -15.40
CA LYS A 166 31.44 30.53 -14.85
C LYS A 166 30.75 29.95 -13.62
N TYR A 167 31.01 28.69 -13.33
CA TYR A 167 30.38 27.97 -12.22
C TYR A 167 31.41 27.35 -11.27
N ASP A 168 31.09 27.46 -10.00
CA ASP A 168 31.63 26.57 -8.98
C ASP A 168 30.69 25.36 -8.88
N VAL A 169 31.18 24.16 -9.28
CA VAL A 169 30.38 22.93 -9.35
C VAL A 169 30.64 22.11 -8.10
N TYR A 170 29.61 21.97 -7.24
CA TYR A 170 29.69 21.22 -6.00
C TYR A 170 28.95 19.90 -6.10
N THR A 171 29.65 18.78 -5.97
CA THR A 171 29.06 17.45 -5.94
C THR A 171 28.40 17.18 -4.59
N VAL A 172 27.24 16.56 -4.60
CA VAL A 172 26.50 16.19 -3.38
C VAL A 172 26.83 14.76 -2.97
N GLU A 173 27.20 14.58 -1.72
CA GLU A 173 27.42 13.28 -1.10
C GLU A 173 26.52 13.14 0.14
N ILE A 174 25.93 11.96 0.31
CA ILE A 174 25.24 11.60 1.55
C ILE A 174 25.95 10.37 2.11
N ASN A 175 26.47 10.51 3.32
CA ASN A 175 27.40 9.58 3.94
C ASN A 175 26.90 9.12 5.32
N GLY A 176 27.61 8.14 5.89
CA GLY A 176 27.33 7.59 7.21
C GLY A 176 26.35 6.42 7.15
N ASP A 177 25.50 6.31 8.15
CA ASP A 177 24.58 5.18 8.30
C ASP A 177 23.41 5.19 7.28
N ILE A 178 23.18 6.34 6.65
CA ILE A 178 22.17 6.55 5.62
C ILE A 178 22.84 7.25 4.45
N THR A 179 22.74 6.65 3.28
CA THR A 179 23.38 7.13 2.05
C THR A 179 22.39 7.58 0.99
N THR A 180 21.11 7.61 1.32
CA THR A 180 20.03 8.05 0.44
C THR A 180 19.39 9.34 0.93
N GLY A 181 18.74 10.07 0.05
CA GLY A 181 18.08 11.33 0.39
C GLY A 181 18.40 12.41 -0.62
N SER A 182 18.25 13.66 -0.19
CA SER A 182 18.52 14.84 -1.04
C SER A 182 19.07 16.00 -0.22
N VAL A 183 19.75 16.91 -0.90
CA VAL A 183 20.18 18.20 -0.35
C VAL A 183 19.49 19.30 -1.13
N THR A 184 18.92 20.26 -0.43
CA THR A 184 18.26 21.42 -1.03
C THR A 184 19.07 22.69 -0.68
N SER A 185 19.33 23.53 -1.69
CA SER A 185 19.96 24.84 -1.48
C SER A 185 18.92 25.96 -1.46
N ASN A 186 19.10 26.94 -0.58
CA ASN A 186 18.33 28.18 -0.57
C ASN A 186 18.93 29.26 -1.48
N ILE A 187 20.13 29.03 -2.00
CA ILE A 187 20.72 29.88 -3.04
C ILE A 187 20.13 29.49 -4.39
N GLU A 188 19.75 30.48 -5.18
CA GLU A 188 19.31 30.24 -6.55
C GLU A 188 20.53 29.80 -7.40
N ALA A 189 20.78 28.49 -7.40
CA ALA A 189 21.91 27.88 -8.07
C ALA A 189 21.67 27.86 -9.59
N ASN A 190 20.89 26.92 -10.04
CA ASN A 190 20.45 26.80 -11.43
C ASN A 190 19.01 27.21 -11.50
N LYS A 191 18.60 28.01 -12.45
CA LYS A 191 17.19 28.34 -12.63
C LYS A 191 16.38 27.05 -12.76
N GLY A 192 15.62 26.70 -11.71
CA GLY A 192 14.75 25.54 -11.67
C GLY A 192 15.28 24.30 -10.93
N THR A 193 16.55 24.25 -10.52
CA THR A 193 17.13 23.08 -9.85
C THR A 193 17.66 23.46 -8.47
N LYS A 194 16.87 23.18 -7.42
CA LYS A 194 17.24 23.48 -6.02
C LYS A 194 17.58 22.24 -5.20
N THR A 195 17.13 21.07 -5.61
CA THR A 195 17.28 19.82 -4.87
C THR A 195 18.16 18.86 -5.65
N VAL A 196 19.22 18.38 -5.02
CA VAL A 196 20.21 17.49 -5.60
C VAL A 196 20.31 16.21 -4.77
N TYR A 197 20.43 15.09 -5.43
CA TYR A 197 20.60 13.76 -4.85
C TYR A 197 22.07 13.33 -4.86
N PRO A 198 22.46 12.26 -4.15
CA PRO A 198 23.84 11.79 -4.12
C PRO A 198 24.43 11.61 -5.53
N GLY A 199 25.65 12.10 -5.72
CA GLY A 199 26.33 12.08 -6.99
C GLY A 199 25.90 13.16 -8.00
N GLY A 200 24.88 13.93 -7.71
CA GLY A 200 24.51 15.11 -8.49
C GLY A 200 25.30 16.35 -8.07
N SER A 201 25.07 17.47 -8.75
CA SER A 201 25.88 18.68 -8.55
C SER A 201 25.04 19.95 -8.50
N PHE A 202 25.38 20.81 -7.57
CA PHE A 202 25.00 22.22 -7.61
C PHE A 202 25.95 23.02 -8.49
N PHE A 203 25.42 23.90 -9.31
CA PHE A 203 26.16 24.84 -10.12
C PHE A 203 25.93 26.25 -9.58
N PHE A 204 26.86 26.82 -8.88
CA PHE A 204 26.80 28.18 -8.39
C PHE A 204 27.64 29.09 -9.28
N THR A 205 27.20 30.33 -9.47
CA THR A 205 28.04 31.32 -10.15
C THR A 205 29.38 31.44 -9.41
N THR A 206 30.48 31.42 -10.15
CA THR A 206 31.84 31.51 -9.59
C THR A 206 31.97 32.70 -8.65
N GLY A 207 32.55 32.43 -7.47
CA GLY A 207 32.69 33.41 -6.41
C GLY A 207 31.50 33.53 -5.44
N THR A 208 30.49 32.71 -5.60
CA THR A 208 29.38 32.62 -4.63
C THR A 208 29.93 32.11 -3.29
N LYS A 209 29.72 32.90 -2.22
CA LYS A 209 30.07 32.45 -0.86
C LYS A 209 29.03 31.45 -0.38
N LEU A 210 29.49 30.27 -0.02
CA LEU A 210 28.64 29.20 0.49
C LEU A 210 28.84 29.02 1.99
N GLU A 211 27.74 28.92 2.71
CA GLU A 211 27.67 28.63 4.12
C GLU A 211 26.77 27.41 4.36
N VAL A 212 27.00 26.69 5.46
CA VAL A 212 26.17 25.51 5.82
C VAL A 212 24.67 25.86 5.88
N SER A 213 24.35 27.07 6.34
CA SER A 213 22.99 27.61 6.39
C SER A 213 22.32 27.73 5.02
N ASN A 214 23.09 27.67 3.94
CA ASN A 214 22.54 27.66 2.58
C ASN A 214 21.98 26.31 2.15
N PHE A 215 22.20 25.26 2.94
CA PHE A 215 21.81 23.91 2.60
C PHE A 215 20.92 23.31 3.67
N THR A 216 19.92 22.54 3.21
CA THR A 216 19.07 21.74 4.07
C THR A 216 19.02 20.31 3.54
N ALA A 217 18.84 19.36 4.43
CA ALA A 217 18.58 17.97 4.13
C ALA A 217 17.47 17.46 5.05
N PRO A 218 16.71 16.45 4.68
CA PRO A 218 15.64 15.90 5.51
C PRO A 218 16.16 15.51 6.91
N ASP A 219 15.35 15.75 7.94
CA ASP A 219 15.59 15.16 9.24
C ASP A 219 15.16 13.71 9.20
N ILE A 220 16.01 12.82 9.70
CA ILE A 220 15.74 11.40 9.79
C ILE A 220 15.62 11.03 11.27
N ALA A 221 14.52 10.37 11.59
CA ALA A 221 14.27 9.95 12.96
C ALA A 221 15.44 9.10 13.48
N ASN A 222 15.90 9.43 14.68
CA ASN A 222 16.96 8.71 15.36
C ASN A 222 18.36 8.79 14.71
N ALA A 223 18.62 9.82 13.92
CA ALA A 223 19.96 10.07 13.40
C ALA A 223 20.38 11.53 13.60
N ASN A 224 21.62 11.73 14.00
CA ASN A 224 22.25 13.04 13.94
C ASN A 224 22.56 13.36 12.48
N LYS A 225 22.33 14.60 12.09
CA LYS A 225 22.60 15.12 10.75
C LYS A 225 23.67 16.20 10.84
N VAL A 226 24.73 16.06 10.08
CA VAL A 226 25.76 17.07 9.91
C VAL A 226 25.90 17.42 8.44
N ILE A 227 25.70 18.69 8.11
CA ILE A 227 25.96 19.22 6.77
C ILE A 227 27.33 19.89 6.79
N SER A 228 28.16 19.58 5.80
CA SER A 228 29.48 20.19 5.65
C SER A 228 29.74 20.61 4.20
N ILE A 229 30.60 21.60 4.03
CA ILE A 229 31.03 22.10 2.72
C ILE A 229 32.53 22.00 2.66
N ASP A 230 33.01 21.32 1.66
CA ASP A 230 34.43 21.28 1.28
C ASP A 230 34.62 22.19 0.06
N ASN A 231 35.12 23.40 0.31
CA ASN A 231 35.35 24.40 -0.72
C ASN A 231 36.55 24.07 -1.61
N GLU A 232 37.51 23.30 -1.10
CA GLU A 232 38.69 22.88 -1.84
C GLU A 232 38.33 21.80 -2.86
N ASN A 233 37.65 20.75 -2.42
CA ASN A 233 37.25 19.64 -3.28
C ASN A 233 35.86 19.84 -3.92
N LYS A 234 35.23 20.99 -3.70
CA LYS A 234 33.91 21.35 -4.24
C LYS A 234 32.84 20.30 -3.93
N LYS A 235 32.65 20.01 -2.65
CA LYS A 235 31.66 19.04 -2.16
C LYS A 235 30.72 19.63 -1.15
N VAL A 236 29.47 19.22 -1.22
CA VAL A 236 28.47 19.39 -0.15
C VAL A 236 28.12 18.00 0.38
N SER A 237 28.45 17.75 1.62
CA SER A 237 28.25 16.44 2.24
C SER A 237 27.23 16.52 3.37
N VAL A 238 26.35 15.53 3.43
CA VAL A 238 25.47 15.30 4.57
C VAL A 238 25.84 13.97 5.17
N THR A 239 26.21 13.98 6.45
CA THR A 239 26.51 12.75 7.18
C THR A 239 25.40 12.48 8.18
N TYR A 240 24.79 11.32 8.09
CA TYR A 240 23.82 10.81 9.06
C TYR A 240 24.49 9.76 9.94
N THR A 241 24.37 9.92 11.23
CA THR A 241 24.94 8.98 12.21
C THR A 241 23.86 8.62 13.23
N TYR A 242 23.53 7.34 13.35
CA TYR A 242 22.65 6.87 14.42
C TYR A 242 23.35 6.97 15.76
N THR A 243 22.66 7.50 16.76
CA THR A 243 23.13 7.42 18.16
C THR A 243 22.73 6.07 18.76
N LEU A 244 23.43 5.61 19.82
CA LEU A 244 23.05 4.36 20.51
C LEU A 244 21.60 4.45 21.00
N GLU A 245 21.19 5.58 21.60
CA GLU A 245 19.81 5.81 22.03
C GLU A 245 18.85 5.76 20.85
N ALA A 246 19.22 6.37 19.74
CA ALA A 246 18.44 6.35 18.51
C ALA A 246 18.34 4.94 17.92
N LEU A 247 19.43 4.17 17.94
CA LEU A 247 19.44 2.78 17.49
C LEU A 247 18.59 1.90 18.41
N VAL A 248 18.63 2.12 19.74
CA VAL A 248 17.76 1.43 20.71
C VAL A 248 16.29 1.76 20.43
N ALA A 249 15.96 3.03 20.17
CA ALA A 249 14.60 3.43 19.83
C ALA A 249 14.12 2.73 18.53
N GLN A 250 14.96 2.70 17.50
CA GLN A 250 14.67 2.02 16.24
C GLN A 250 14.49 0.51 16.42
N ALA A 251 15.32 -0.12 17.25
CA ALA A 251 15.24 -1.55 17.56
C ALA A 251 13.97 -1.89 18.35
N ASN A 252 13.60 -1.05 19.33
CA ASN A 252 12.37 -1.20 20.10
C ASN A 252 11.13 -1.02 19.19
N ASP A 253 11.14 -0.04 18.31
CA ASP A 253 10.07 0.12 17.31
C ASP A 253 9.96 -1.13 16.44
N ALA A 254 11.06 -1.58 15.83
CA ALA A 254 11.08 -2.76 14.98
C ALA A 254 10.52 -4.00 15.70
N ILE A 255 10.93 -4.25 16.95
CA ILE A 255 10.51 -5.44 17.71
C ILE A 255 9.09 -5.33 18.27
N SER A 256 8.53 -4.12 18.34
CA SER A 256 7.16 -3.90 18.81
C SER A 256 6.12 -4.40 17.82
N HIS A 257 6.45 -4.43 16.53
CA HIS A 257 5.52 -4.82 15.49
C HIS A 257 5.19 -6.30 15.52
N ARG A 258 3.89 -6.60 15.36
CA ARG A 258 3.31 -7.94 15.31
C ARG A 258 2.59 -8.21 13.99
N SER A 259 2.50 -7.21 13.14
CA SER A 259 1.80 -7.28 11.85
C SER A 259 2.55 -8.15 10.83
N ALA A 260 1.88 -8.43 9.73
CA ALA A 260 2.47 -9.17 8.62
C ALA A 260 3.74 -8.49 8.08
N GLY A 261 4.69 -9.28 7.63
CA GLY A 261 5.98 -8.83 7.09
C GLY A 261 7.11 -8.68 8.10
N TYR A 262 6.80 -8.78 9.38
CA TYR A 262 7.81 -8.77 10.46
C TYR A 262 8.16 -10.20 10.90
N PRO A 263 9.40 -10.44 11.38
CA PRO A 263 9.82 -11.75 11.85
C PRO A 263 8.88 -12.34 12.91
N LEU A 264 8.71 -13.65 12.87
CA LEU A 264 7.86 -14.38 13.81
C LEU A 264 8.28 -14.13 15.28
N GLU A 265 7.33 -14.26 16.21
CA GLU A 265 7.56 -14.04 17.65
C GLU A 265 8.65 -14.93 18.22
N ASP A 266 8.74 -16.16 17.76
CA ASP A 266 9.68 -17.19 18.19
C ASP A 266 10.94 -17.26 17.31
N SER A 267 11.08 -16.39 16.29
CA SER A 267 12.25 -16.39 15.41
C SER A 267 13.54 -16.09 16.18
N GLU A 268 14.62 -16.72 15.74
CA GLU A 268 15.94 -16.54 16.36
C GLU A 268 16.46 -15.10 16.24
N SER A 269 16.19 -14.46 15.10
CA SER A 269 16.55 -13.06 14.88
C SER A 269 15.87 -12.13 15.87
N ARG A 270 14.59 -12.39 16.19
CA ARG A 270 13.82 -11.61 17.17
C ARG A 270 14.34 -11.80 18.60
N LYS A 271 14.71 -13.03 18.98
CA LYS A 271 15.32 -13.31 20.29
C LYS A 271 16.63 -12.56 20.45
N ARG A 272 17.53 -12.68 19.45
CA ARG A 272 18.82 -11.96 19.45
C ARG A 272 18.66 -10.45 19.51
N LEU A 273 17.66 -9.90 18.79
CA LEU A 273 17.40 -8.46 18.86
C LEU A 273 16.95 -8.02 20.26
N LYS A 274 16.08 -8.82 20.92
CA LYS A 274 15.68 -8.56 22.33
C LYS A 274 16.89 -8.56 23.28
N GLU A 275 17.75 -9.54 23.14
CA GLU A 275 18.98 -9.65 23.94
C GLU A 275 19.91 -8.45 23.72
N ALA A 276 20.10 -8.03 22.46
CA ALA A 276 20.93 -6.89 22.12
C ALA A 276 20.36 -5.56 22.63
N ILE A 277 19.02 -5.36 22.59
CA ILE A 277 18.35 -4.21 23.19
C ILE A 277 18.59 -4.16 24.70
N ASN A 278 18.43 -5.29 25.39
CA ASN A 278 18.68 -5.37 26.83
C ASN A 278 20.15 -5.06 27.17
N ALA A 279 21.09 -5.61 26.40
CA ALA A 279 22.51 -5.38 26.56
C ALA A 279 22.91 -3.92 26.31
N ALA A 280 22.23 -3.23 25.41
CA ALA A 280 22.47 -1.81 25.13
C ALA A 280 22.23 -0.90 26.35
N GLY A 281 21.28 -1.26 27.23
CA GLY A 281 21.02 -0.58 28.50
C GLY A 281 22.00 -0.91 29.63
N GLY A 282 22.86 -1.93 29.47
CA GLY A 282 23.81 -2.38 30.49
C GLY A 282 25.08 -1.53 30.59
N SER A 283 26.04 -1.94 31.43
CA SER A 283 27.40 -1.39 31.49
C SER A 283 28.22 -1.84 30.28
N GLY A 284 29.26 -1.07 29.91
CA GLY A 284 30.19 -1.41 28.83
C GLY A 284 30.40 -0.31 27.80
N ASP A 285 31.29 -0.57 26.85
CA ASP A 285 31.66 0.40 25.82
C ASP A 285 30.51 0.64 24.82
N ASN A 286 30.20 1.90 24.58
CA ASN A 286 29.07 2.30 23.72
C ASN A 286 29.25 1.88 22.25
N LYS A 287 30.50 1.83 21.75
CA LYS A 287 30.76 1.38 20.39
C LYS A 287 30.42 -0.09 20.23
N THR A 288 30.89 -0.93 21.16
CA THR A 288 30.58 -2.37 21.16
C THR A 288 29.08 -2.63 21.25
N LYS A 289 28.38 -1.89 22.12
CA LYS A 289 26.91 -1.97 22.24
C LYS A 289 26.21 -1.58 20.94
N PHE A 290 26.66 -0.49 20.34
CA PHE A 290 26.11 -0.03 19.05
C PHE A 290 26.31 -1.08 17.96
N ASP A 291 27.53 -1.60 17.81
CA ASP A 291 27.87 -2.59 16.78
C ASP A 291 27.06 -3.90 16.96
N ASN A 292 26.92 -4.36 18.20
CA ASN A 292 26.13 -5.56 18.53
C ASN A 292 24.64 -5.36 18.23
N LEU A 293 24.08 -4.22 18.66
CA LEU A 293 22.67 -3.90 18.44
C LEU A 293 22.39 -3.71 16.95
N ASN A 294 23.27 -3.02 16.23
CA ASN A 294 23.14 -2.81 14.80
C ASN A 294 23.22 -4.12 14.01
N THR A 295 24.13 -5.02 14.43
CA THR A 295 24.23 -6.37 13.84
C THR A 295 22.96 -7.17 14.06
N ALA A 296 22.41 -7.17 15.28
CA ALA A 296 21.17 -7.87 15.61
C ALA A 296 19.96 -7.27 14.88
N LEU A 297 19.86 -5.95 14.80
CA LEU A 297 18.79 -5.26 14.07
C LEU A 297 18.87 -5.52 12.56
N THR A 298 20.08 -5.55 12.01
CA THR A 298 20.30 -5.89 10.60
C THR A 298 19.88 -7.33 10.31
N ALA A 299 20.27 -8.28 11.16
CA ALA A 299 19.85 -9.68 11.03
C ALA A 299 18.33 -9.83 11.12
N TYR A 300 17.69 -9.08 12.05
CA TYR A 300 16.23 -9.04 12.18
C TYR A 300 15.54 -8.50 10.91
N LYS A 301 16.03 -7.41 10.35
CA LYS A 301 15.49 -6.82 9.11
C LYS A 301 15.64 -7.73 7.89
N ASN A 302 16.70 -8.54 7.87
CA ASN A 302 16.98 -9.47 6.77
C ASN A 302 16.32 -10.85 6.95
N ASP A 303 15.65 -11.09 8.07
CA ASP A 303 14.95 -12.36 8.32
C ASP A 303 13.82 -12.54 7.29
N LYS A 304 13.83 -13.69 6.61
CA LYS A 304 12.80 -14.05 5.63
C LYS A 304 11.65 -14.86 6.26
N THR A 305 11.83 -15.34 7.48
CA THR A 305 10.79 -16.05 8.25
C THR A 305 9.88 -15.05 8.91
N VAL A 306 8.91 -14.56 8.16
CA VAL A 306 8.02 -13.47 8.57
C VAL A 306 6.59 -13.93 8.75
N LYS A 307 5.85 -13.20 9.57
CA LYS A 307 4.41 -13.36 9.69
C LYS A 307 3.75 -13.01 8.34
N MET A 308 3.04 -13.97 7.77
CA MET A 308 2.23 -13.76 6.57
C MET A 308 0.89 -13.11 6.94
N PRO A 309 0.18 -12.50 5.98
CA PRO A 309 -1.18 -12.03 6.22
C PRO A 309 -2.08 -13.19 6.65
N GLU A 310 -2.93 -12.94 7.63
CA GLU A 310 -3.78 -13.96 8.25
C GLU A 310 -5.23 -13.82 7.81
N ASP A 311 -5.91 -14.95 7.77
CA ASP A 311 -7.33 -15.04 7.47
C ASP A 311 -8.16 -14.20 8.46
N GLY A 312 -9.06 -13.39 7.97
CA GLY A 312 -9.93 -12.52 8.77
C GLY A 312 -9.28 -11.25 9.34
N LYS A 313 -7.96 -11.07 9.20
CA LYS A 313 -7.31 -9.82 9.63
C LYS A 313 -7.53 -8.70 8.62
N VAL A 314 -7.56 -7.48 9.12
CA VAL A 314 -7.78 -6.29 8.28
C VAL A 314 -6.49 -5.52 8.13
N TYR A 315 -6.20 -5.13 6.90
CA TYR A 315 -4.95 -4.45 6.52
C TYR A 315 -5.21 -3.17 5.74
N VAL A 316 -4.35 -2.19 5.96
CA VAL A 316 -4.09 -1.13 5.01
C VAL A 316 -2.93 -1.56 4.13
N ILE A 317 -3.11 -1.47 2.81
CA ILE A 317 -2.11 -1.86 1.82
C ILE A 317 -1.38 -0.60 1.36
N THR A 318 -0.10 -0.47 1.73
CA THR A 318 0.73 0.70 1.45
C THR A 318 1.92 0.31 0.60
N ASN A 319 2.04 0.89 -0.60
CA ASN A 319 3.24 0.75 -1.42
C ASN A 319 4.33 1.71 -0.95
N VAL A 320 5.55 1.20 -0.84
CA VAL A 320 6.74 1.97 -0.42
C VAL A 320 7.61 2.21 -1.64
N GLN A 321 7.78 3.49 -2.01
CA GLN A 321 8.64 3.90 -3.11
C GLN A 321 10.12 3.91 -2.70
N GLN A 322 11.03 3.95 -3.66
CA GLN A 322 12.47 3.98 -3.39
C GLN A 322 12.93 5.23 -2.63
N ASP A 323 12.24 6.35 -2.84
CA ASP A 323 12.49 7.60 -2.11
C ASP A 323 11.84 7.64 -0.71
N GLY A 324 11.29 6.51 -0.25
CA GLY A 324 10.59 6.39 1.02
C GLY A 324 9.15 6.92 1.01
N THR A 325 8.68 7.49 -0.11
CA THR A 325 7.28 7.93 -0.21
C THR A 325 6.35 6.73 -0.11
N CYS A 326 5.32 6.84 0.71
CA CYS A 326 4.33 5.80 0.91
C CYS A 326 3.00 6.19 0.27
N TYR A 327 2.43 5.27 -0.49
CA TYR A 327 1.11 5.41 -1.09
C TYR A 327 0.20 4.29 -0.60
N TYR A 328 -1.00 4.61 -0.13
CA TYR A 328 -1.97 3.60 0.25
C TYR A 328 -3.02 3.40 -0.84
N LEU A 329 -3.52 2.17 -0.91
CA LEU A 329 -4.64 1.83 -1.77
C LEU A 329 -5.95 2.23 -1.08
N SER A 330 -6.84 2.85 -1.84
CA SER A 330 -8.22 3.08 -1.44
C SER A 330 -9.11 3.02 -2.68
N TYR A 331 -10.37 3.30 -2.55
CA TYR A 331 -11.21 3.43 -3.74
C TYR A 331 -12.25 4.54 -3.62
N SER A 332 -12.68 5.03 -4.78
CA SER A 332 -13.74 6.01 -4.91
C SER A 332 -14.47 5.78 -6.22
N ASN A 333 -15.80 5.73 -6.19
CA ASN A 333 -16.64 5.52 -7.38
C ASN A 333 -16.23 4.28 -8.21
N ASP A 334 -16.00 3.15 -7.54
CA ASP A 334 -15.60 1.87 -8.12
C ASP A 334 -14.20 1.83 -8.76
N ASP A 335 -13.45 2.92 -8.72
CA ASP A 335 -12.06 2.98 -9.14
C ASP A 335 -11.09 2.83 -7.96
N LEU A 336 -10.08 2.01 -8.14
CA LEU A 336 -8.94 1.96 -7.21
C LEU A 336 -8.21 3.29 -7.25
N LYS A 337 -8.01 3.89 -6.09
CA LYS A 337 -7.26 5.12 -5.89
C LYS A 337 -6.00 4.85 -5.10
N ILE A 338 -4.97 5.60 -5.43
CA ILE A 338 -3.68 5.54 -4.76
C ILE A 338 -3.35 6.93 -4.28
N THR A 339 -3.19 7.07 -2.99
CA THR A 339 -3.03 8.37 -2.35
C THR A 339 -1.75 8.40 -1.51
N THR A 340 -1.03 9.51 -1.55
CA THR A 340 0.13 9.73 -0.67
C THR A 340 -0.35 9.66 0.78
N ARG A 341 0.32 8.83 1.57
CA ARG A 341 -0.08 8.62 2.96
C ARG A 341 0.27 9.81 3.86
N GLY A 342 1.35 10.50 3.57
CA GLY A 342 1.85 11.57 4.43
C GLY A 342 2.11 11.09 5.86
N ALA A 343 1.68 11.86 6.85
CA ALA A 343 1.82 11.52 8.27
C ALA A 343 0.65 10.66 8.83
N ALA A 344 -0.35 10.31 8.01
CA ALA A 344 -1.50 9.50 8.47
C ALA A 344 -1.03 8.10 8.89
N THR A 345 -1.54 7.62 10.04
CA THR A 345 -1.35 6.23 10.46
C THR A 345 -2.33 5.32 9.72
N ALA A 346 -2.03 4.03 9.63
CA ALA A 346 -2.95 3.07 9.01
C ALA A 346 -4.32 3.07 9.71
N GLU A 347 -4.32 3.18 11.03
CA GLU A 347 -5.53 3.17 11.85
C GLU A 347 -6.43 4.39 11.59
N SER A 348 -5.85 5.56 11.29
CA SER A 348 -6.58 6.81 11.04
C SER A 348 -7.25 6.90 9.67
N LEU A 349 -6.93 5.99 8.74
CA LEU A 349 -7.52 5.98 7.40
C LEU A 349 -8.96 5.47 7.45
N ASP A 350 -9.77 5.95 6.50
CA ASP A 350 -11.17 5.53 6.40
C ASP A 350 -11.33 4.08 5.91
N ASN A 351 -12.56 3.57 5.93
CA ASN A 351 -12.84 2.21 5.53
C ASN A 351 -12.60 1.93 4.03
N ALA A 352 -12.52 2.96 3.20
CA ALA A 352 -12.18 2.80 1.78
C ALA A 352 -10.72 2.36 1.56
N ALA A 353 -9.85 2.54 2.57
CA ALA A 353 -8.46 2.11 2.54
C ALA A 353 -8.20 0.79 3.30
N LYS A 354 -9.21 0.19 3.92
CA LYS A 354 -9.08 -1.00 4.76
C LYS A 354 -9.62 -2.23 4.04
N PHE A 355 -8.86 -3.32 4.07
CA PHE A 355 -9.18 -4.57 3.39
C PHE A 355 -9.08 -5.73 4.36
N VAL A 356 -10.16 -6.50 4.51
CA VAL A 356 -10.11 -7.78 5.22
C VAL A 356 -9.47 -8.83 4.33
N CYS A 357 -8.53 -9.58 4.89
CA CYS A 357 -7.86 -10.67 4.19
C CYS A 357 -8.65 -11.97 4.33
N ARG A 358 -8.78 -12.71 3.25
CA ARG A 358 -9.23 -14.10 3.21
C ARG A 358 -8.13 -14.95 2.62
N VAL A 359 -7.82 -16.07 3.24
CA VAL A 359 -6.83 -17.03 2.73
C VAL A 359 -7.54 -18.28 2.25
N VAL A 360 -7.42 -18.57 0.96
CA VAL A 360 -8.04 -19.73 0.30
C VAL A 360 -6.98 -20.45 -0.52
N ASP A 361 -6.70 -21.72 -0.23
CA ASP A 361 -5.75 -22.57 -0.95
C ASP A 361 -4.37 -21.91 -1.18
N GLY A 362 -3.87 -21.19 -0.15
CA GLY A 362 -2.60 -20.47 -0.21
C GLY A 362 -2.58 -19.20 -1.04
N LYS A 363 -3.73 -18.76 -1.53
CA LYS A 363 -3.95 -17.46 -2.18
C LYS A 363 -4.62 -16.49 -1.21
N TYR A 364 -4.44 -15.22 -1.47
CA TYR A 364 -4.93 -14.13 -0.65
C TYR A 364 -5.98 -13.32 -1.39
N VAL A 365 -7.11 -13.12 -0.76
CA VAL A 365 -8.20 -12.30 -1.27
C VAL A 365 -8.36 -11.10 -0.33
N PHE A 366 -8.38 -9.90 -0.88
CA PHE A 366 -8.55 -8.67 -0.11
C PHE A 366 -9.92 -8.04 -0.42
N VAL A 367 -10.75 -7.91 0.60
CA VAL A 367 -12.12 -7.40 0.49
C VAL A 367 -12.22 -6.07 1.21
N ASN A 368 -12.66 -5.04 0.52
CA ASN A 368 -12.80 -3.71 1.09
C ASN A 368 -13.91 -3.67 2.14
N VAL A 369 -13.60 -3.14 3.31
CA VAL A 369 -14.55 -3.12 4.44
C VAL A 369 -15.58 -1.98 4.37
N LYS A 370 -15.53 -1.12 3.36
CA LYS A 370 -16.54 -0.08 3.16
C LYS A 370 -17.80 -0.63 2.49
N ASP A 371 -17.64 -1.49 1.49
CA ASP A 371 -18.77 -1.98 0.69
C ASP A 371 -18.70 -3.44 0.27
N GLY A 372 -17.65 -4.17 0.68
CA GLY A 372 -17.52 -5.60 0.40
C GLY A 372 -17.05 -5.95 -1.00
N LYS A 373 -16.51 -4.99 -1.75
CA LYS A 373 -15.90 -5.25 -3.05
C LYS A 373 -14.48 -5.77 -2.91
N PHE A 374 -14.05 -6.53 -3.90
CA PHE A 374 -12.78 -7.24 -3.92
C PHE A 374 -11.71 -6.45 -4.65
N LEU A 375 -10.50 -6.47 -4.11
CA LEU A 375 -9.32 -6.05 -4.86
C LEU A 375 -9.05 -7.11 -5.94
N VAL A 376 -9.30 -6.75 -7.17
CA VAL A 376 -9.10 -7.65 -8.32
C VAL A 376 -8.02 -7.09 -9.24
N TRP A 377 -7.37 -8.00 -9.90
CA TRP A 377 -6.36 -7.72 -10.89
C TRP A 377 -6.79 -8.24 -12.25
N LYS A 378 -7.18 -7.38 -13.16
CA LYS A 378 -7.61 -7.77 -14.51
C LYS A 378 -6.89 -6.98 -15.56
N GLY A 379 -6.12 -7.66 -16.42
CA GLY A 379 -5.55 -7.05 -17.61
C GLY A 379 -6.50 -7.12 -18.77
N SER A 380 -6.61 -6.06 -19.55
CA SER A 380 -7.22 -6.11 -20.88
C SER A 380 -6.14 -5.78 -21.91
N GLY A 381 -5.83 -6.74 -22.78
CA GLY A 381 -5.05 -6.47 -23.98
C GLY A 381 -3.72 -7.21 -24.11
N SER A 382 -3.53 -7.77 -25.28
CA SER A 382 -2.29 -8.36 -25.78
C SER A 382 -1.33 -7.24 -26.19
N GLY A 383 -0.48 -6.82 -25.34
CA GLY A 383 0.49 -5.84 -25.75
C GLY A 383 1.75 -5.93 -24.91
N THR A 384 2.76 -6.54 -25.45
CA THR A 384 4.01 -6.86 -24.77
C THR A 384 5.07 -5.79 -24.87
N SER A 385 4.86 -4.69 -25.57
CA SER A 385 6.00 -3.90 -25.99
C SER A 385 6.15 -2.50 -25.39
N ASN A 386 5.15 -1.88 -24.76
CA ASN A 386 5.29 -0.45 -24.47
C ASN A 386 4.73 0.04 -23.15
N GLY A 387 4.70 -0.74 -22.08
CA GLY A 387 4.35 -0.19 -20.76
C GLY A 387 2.94 0.40 -20.64
N THR A 388 2.14 0.30 -21.68
CA THR A 388 0.76 0.75 -21.76
C THR A 388 -0.24 -0.37 -21.61
N ASN A 389 0.22 -1.56 -21.24
CA ASN A 389 -0.69 -2.66 -21.00
C ASN A 389 -1.48 -2.38 -19.75
N ASN A 390 -2.72 -2.21 -20.01
CA ASN A 390 -3.82 -1.79 -19.19
C ASN A 390 -4.26 -2.82 -18.14
N ALA A 391 -3.33 -3.61 -17.60
CA ALA A 391 -3.62 -4.39 -16.43
C ALA A 391 -3.73 -3.41 -15.26
N LYS A 392 -4.95 -3.23 -14.77
CA LYS A 392 -5.25 -2.33 -13.66
C LYS A 392 -5.74 -3.16 -12.49
N GLY A 393 -5.35 -2.76 -11.27
CA GLY A 393 -6.10 -3.14 -10.10
C GLY A 393 -7.43 -2.39 -10.09
N TYR A 394 -8.51 -3.05 -9.80
CA TYR A 394 -9.79 -2.42 -9.50
C TYR A 394 -10.44 -3.01 -8.27
N ILE A 395 -11.51 -2.37 -7.86
CA ILE A 395 -12.42 -2.88 -6.87
C ILE A 395 -13.66 -3.37 -7.59
N ALA A 396 -13.97 -4.65 -7.49
CA ALA A 396 -15.05 -5.27 -8.24
C ALA A 396 -15.76 -6.38 -7.45
N THR A 397 -16.72 -7.05 -8.07
CA THR A 397 -17.27 -8.32 -7.59
C THR A 397 -16.21 -9.40 -7.62
N TYR A 398 -16.37 -10.44 -6.81
CA TYR A 398 -15.45 -11.57 -6.78
C TYR A 398 -15.33 -12.23 -8.15
N ASP A 399 -14.09 -12.48 -8.53
CA ASP A 399 -13.72 -13.23 -9.73
C ASP A 399 -12.50 -14.06 -9.35
N ALA A 400 -12.67 -15.38 -9.26
CA ALA A 400 -11.63 -16.29 -8.77
C ALA A 400 -10.32 -16.19 -9.57
N ASP A 401 -10.39 -15.90 -10.86
CA ASP A 401 -9.20 -15.74 -11.70
C ASP A 401 -8.38 -14.50 -11.36
N TYR A 402 -9.01 -13.44 -10.85
CA TYR A 402 -8.39 -12.13 -10.68
C TYR A 402 -8.37 -11.62 -9.25
N ALA A 403 -9.16 -12.19 -8.33
CA ALA A 403 -9.18 -11.84 -6.91
C ALA A 403 -8.26 -12.72 -6.06
N ASN A 404 -7.90 -13.93 -6.54
CA ASN A 404 -7.00 -14.85 -5.85
C ASN A 404 -5.54 -14.44 -6.08
N LEU A 405 -5.03 -13.58 -5.19
CA LEU A 405 -3.71 -12.97 -5.32
C LEU A 405 -2.62 -13.82 -4.67
N THR A 406 -1.39 -13.66 -5.14
CA THR A 406 -0.19 -14.19 -4.48
C THR A 406 0.42 -13.12 -3.59
N VAL A 407 0.89 -13.51 -2.42
CA VAL A 407 1.67 -12.65 -1.51
C VAL A 407 2.96 -13.37 -1.16
N SER A 408 4.08 -12.73 -1.40
CA SER A 408 5.40 -13.28 -1.06
C SER A 408 6.28 -12.21 -0.44
N LYS A 409 7.26 -12.61 0.40
CA LYS A 409 8.19 -11.67 1.03
C LYS A 409 8.97 -10.89 -0.03
N ASN A 410 8.98 -9.57 0.09
CA ASN A 410 9.84 -8.68 -0.69
C ASN A 410 11.23 -8.56 -0.05
N ASP A 411 12.24 -8.15 -0.82
CA ASP A 411 13.58 -7.90 -0.28
C ASP A 411 13.65 -6.64 0.60
N ILE A 412 12.71 -5.72 0.44
CA ILE A 412 12.58 -4.56 1.32
C ILE A 412 11.96 -5.01 2.65
N TYR A 413 12.57 -4.56 3.74
CA TYR A 413 12.14 -4.86 5.10
C TYR A 413 10.65 -4.61 5.34
N SER A 414 10.00 -5.53 6.00
CA SER A 414 8.55 -5.53 6.30
C SER A 414 7.60 -5.43 5.11
N CYS A 415 8.10 -5.60 3.88
CA CYS A 415 7.28 -5.53 2.68
C CYS A 415 7.04 -6.88 2.03
N PHE A 416 6.00 -6.92 1.21
CA PHE A 416 5.60 -8.05 0.38
C PHE A 416 5.54 -7.66 -1.09
N ASN A 417 5.69 -8.64 -1.95
CA ASN A 417 5.18 -8.58 -3.30
C ASN A 417 3.73 -9.06 -3.27
N ILE A 418 2.85 -8.35 -3.94
CA ILE A 418 1.47 -8.78 -4.20
C ILE A 418 1.36 -9.00 -5.70
N GLY A 419 0.89 -10.16 -6.11
CA GLY A 419 0.78 -10.54 -7.51
C GLY A 419 -0.57 -11.16 -7.85
N GLY A 420 -0.87 -11.22 -9.15
CA GLY A 420 -2.09 -11.82 -9.65
C GLY A 420 -1.92 -12.39 -11.05
N LYS A 421 -2.89 -13.20 -11.48
CA LYS A 421 -2.93 -13.86 -12.78
C LYS A 421 -2.95 -12.82 -13.91
N ARG A 422 -2.19 -13.08 -14.95
CA ARG A 422 -2.21 -12.27 -16.18
C ARG A 422 -3.31 -12.74 -17.11
N SER A 423 -3.99 -11.79 -17.73
CA SER A 423 -5.16 -12.10 -18.57
C SER A 423 -4.89 -12.95 -19.83
N ASN A 424 -3.66 -12.96 -20.32
CA ASN A 424 -3.33 -13.56 -21.63
C ASN A 424 -2.03 -14.37 -21.64
N GLU A 425 -1.43 -14.66 -20.49
CA GLU A 425 -0.18 -15.42 -20.41
C GLU A 425 -0.17 -16.32 -19.17
N ASP A 426 0.56 -17.42 -19.26
CA ASP A 426 0.83 -18.25 -18.10
C ASP A 426 1.70 -17.51 -17.07
N GLY A 427 1.28 -17.54 -15.83
CA GLY A 427 2.01 -17.03 -14.67
C GLY A 427 1.44 -15.75 -14.06
N ASP A 428 1.87 -15.50 -12.84
CA ASP A 428 1.50 -14.34 -12.05
C ASP A 428 2.46 -13.16 -12.32
N ALA A 429 1.96 -11.94 -12.19
CA ALA A 429 2.77 -10.73 -12.22
C ALA A 429 2.57 -9.93 -10.93
N ASN A 430 3.65 -9.31 -10.44
CA ASN A 430 3.58 -8.48 -9.26
C ASN A 430 2.94 -7.11 -9.56
N PHE A 431 2.18 -6.62 -8.61
CA PHE A 431 1.70 -5.24 -8.63
C PHE A 431 2.88 -4.27 -8.55
N ILE A 432 2.75 -3.17 -9.26
CA ILE A 432 3.63 -2.01 -9.12
C ILE A 432 2.75 -0.78 -9.06
N ILE A 433 3.15 0.17 -8.23
CA ILE A 433 2.54 1.50 -8.26
C ILE A 433 3.43 2.42 -9.06
N LYS A 434 2.89 2.93 -10.15
CA LYS A 434 3.56 3.85 -11.05
C LYS A 434 3.28 5.30 -10.65
N LYS A 435 4.33 6.08 -10.45
CA LYS A 435 4.24 7.49 -10.08
C LYS A 435 4.03 8.36 -11.33
N ASN A 436 2.79 8.69 -11.60
CA ASN A 436 2.45 9.60 -12.71
C ASN A 436 1.23 10.40 -12.30
N GLY A 437 1.27 11.61 -11.96
CA GLY A 437 0.17 12.55 -11.66
C GLY A 437 -1.27 12.00 -11.45
N THR A 438 -1.63 10.91 -12.07
CA THR A 438 -2.76 10.01 -11.80
C THR A 438 -2.20 8.62 -11.54
N TYR A 439 -2.31 8.14 -10.30
CA TYR A 439 -1.75 6.87 -9.87
C TYR A 439 -2.71 5.74 -10.21
N ASP A 440 -2.24 4.82 -11.03
CA ASP A 440 -2.92 3.57 -11.30
C ASP A 440 -2.06 2.42 -10.78
N ALA A 441 -2.67 1.40 -10.18
CA ALA A 441 -1.98 0.15 -9.88
C ALA A 441 -1.82 -0.63 -11.18
N TYR A 442 -0.58 -0.91 -11.57
CA TYR A 442 -0.29 -1.65 -12.80
C TYR A 442 0.43 -2.96 -12.49
N SER A 443 0.21 -4.00 -13.29
CA SER A 443 1.12 -5.14 -13.37
C SER A 443 2.16 -4.92 -14.45
N MET A 444 3.42 -5.12 -14.10
CA MET A 444 4.47 -5.20 -15.12
C MET A 444 5.40 -6.35 -14.79
N LYS A 445 5.61 -7.24 -15.73
CA LYS A 445 6.41 -8.46 -15.54
C LYS A 445 7.92 -8.20 -15.47
N GLN A 446 8.46 -7.06 -15.87
CA GLN A 446 9.89 -6.94 -16.16
C GLN A 446 10.56 -5.60 -15.88
N TYR A 447 9.93 -4.62 -15.27
CA TYR A 447 10.57 -3.32 -15.14
C TYR A 447 10.55 -2.84 -13.69
N ASN A 448 11.63 -3.14 -12.95
CA ASN A 448 12.00 -2.35 -11.80
C ASN A 448 12.51 -1.01 -12.31
N THR A 449 11.63 -0.05 -12.41
CA THR A 449 12.05 1.31 -12.73
C THR A 449 12.31 2.06 -11.44
N ALA A 450 13.22 3.01 -11.46
CA ALA A 450 13.59 3.83 -10.31
C ALA A 450 12.39 4.57 -9.65
N SER A 451 11.27 4.66 -10.35
CA SER A 451 10.05 5.33 -9.88
C SER A 451 8.92 4.38 -9.46
N CYS A 452 9.15 3.08 -9.47
CA CYS A 452 8.14 2.08 -9.15
C CYS A 452 8.73 0.99 -8.27
N THR A 453 7.97 0.51 -7.30
CA THR A 453 8.37 -0.65 -6.50
C THR A 453 7.26 -1.69 -6.40
N THR A 454 7.67 -2.94 -6.19
CA THR A 454 6.77 -4.05 -5.86
C THR A 454 6.58 -4.19 -4.35
N ALA A 455 7.10 -3.25 -3.56
CA ALA A 455 7.14 -3.35 -2.12
C ALA A 455 5.84 -2.83 -1.49
N PHE A 456 5.08 -3.71 -0.88
CA PHE A 456 3.85 -3.37 -0.16
C PHE A 456 3.97 -3.73 1.31
N LYS A 457 3.63 -2.79 2.19
CA LYS A 457 3.34 -3.06 3.60
C LYS A 457 1.88 -3.44 3.74
N LEU A 458 1.63 -4.47 4.53
CA LEU A 458 0.31 -4.90 4.95
C LEU A 458 0.18 -4.57 6.44
N GLU A 459 -0.30 -3.38 6.74
CA GLU A 459 -0.39 -2.85 8.10
C GLU A 459 -1.72 -3.27 8.72
N GLU A 460 -1.65 -4.18 9.71
CA GLU A 460 -2.83 -4.67 10.41
C GLU A 460 -3.49 -3.52 11.20
N VAL A 461 -4.79 -3.40 11.05
CA VAL A 461 -5.62 -2.40 11.72
C VAL A 461 -6.80 -3.08 12.44
N SER A 462 -7.29 -2.43 13.49
CA SER A 462 -8.45 -2.92 14.21
C SER A 462 -9.70 -2.79 13.35
N TYR A 463 -10.52 -3.85 13.35
CA TYR A 463 -11.82 -3.84 12.69
C TYR A 463 -12.77 -4.81 13.41
N PRO A 464 -14.06 -4.45 13.60
CA PRO A 464 -14.99 -5.23 14.41
C PRO A 464 -15.61 -6.42 13.65
N ASN A 465 -14.76 -7.35 13.17
CA ASN A 465 -15.19 -8.62 12.58
C ASN A 465 -14.87 -9.84 13.47
N THR A 466 -14.30 -9.62 14.64
CA THR A 466 -14.19 -10.66 15.69
C THR A 466 -15.39 -10.55 16.61
N ILE A 467 -16.12 -11.64 16.74
CA ILE A 467 -17.35 -11.73 17.53
C ILE A 467 -17.04 -12.34 18.89
N THR A 468 -17.34 -11.61 19.93
CA THR A 468 -17.40 -12.11 21.29
C THR A 468 -18.85 -12.44 21.62
N PHE A 469 -19.09 -13.65 22.07
CA PHE A 469 -20.42 -14.10 22.47
C PHE A 469 -20.74 -13.70 23.90
N ASN A 470 -21.99 -13.41 24.16
CA ASN A 470 -22.54 -13.28 25.50
C ASN A 470 -23.12 -14.64 25.91
N THR A 471 -22.68 -15.16 27.03
CA THR A 471 -23.29 -16.37 27.62
C THR A 471 -24.67 -16.07 28.11
N VAL A 472 -25.64 -16.89 27.75
CA VAL A 472 -27.04 -16.77 28.10
C VAL A 472 -27.54 -18.06 28.74
N SER A 473 -28.43 -17.96 29.73
CA SER A 473 -28.97 -19.13 30.43
C SER A 473 -30.52 -19.17 30.41
N ASP A 474 -31.10 -18.13 29.88
CA ASP A 474 -32.56 -17.86 29.88
C ASP A 474 -33.17 -17.95 28.47
N VAL A 475 -32.40 -18.34 27.47
CA VAL A 475 -32.85 -18.58 26.10
C VAL A 475 -32.79 -20.08 25.82
N GLU A 476 -33.93 -20.71 25.59
CA GLU A 476 -34.01 -22.15 25.38
C GLU A 476 -33.20 -22.59 24.15
N GLY A 477 -32.33 -23.58 24.36
CA GLY A 477 -31.48 -24.15 23.30
C GLY A 477 -30.31 -23.28 22.85
N VAL A 478 -30.02 -22.17 23.54
CA VAL A 478 -28.92 -21.26 23.20
C VAL A 478 -28.03 -21.06 24.42
N SER A 479 -26.74 -21.30 24.26
CA SER A 479 -25.72 -21.12 25.33
C SER A 479 -25.00 -19.79 25.22
N ASN A 480 -24.69 -19.36 23.98
CA ASN A 480 -23.97 -18.13 23.73
C ASN A 480 -24.57 -17.41 22.50
N LEU A 481 -24.67 -16.10 22.57
CA LEU A 481 -25.40 -15.31 21.60
C LEU A 481 -24.66 -14.00 21.27
N ALA A 482 -24.70 -13.61 20.01
CA ALA A 482 -24.20 -12.31 19.55
C ALA A 482 -25.01 -11.80 18.35
N THR A 483 -24.93 -10.51 18.07
CA THR A 483 -25.43 -9.94 16.82
C THR A 483 -24.26 -9.61 15.90
N PHE A 484 -24.49 -9.74 14.60
CA PHE A 484 -23.48 -9.43 13.60
C PHE A 484 -24.08 -8.88 12.31
N SER A 485 -23.29 -8.09 11.63
CA SER A 485 -23.45 -7.72 10.22
C SER A 485 -22.10 -7.32 9.66
N ALA A 486 -21.93 -7.34 8.34
CA ALA A 486 -20.72 -6.85 7.68
C ALA A 486 -21.06 -6.20 6.35
N PRO A 487 -20.24 -5.26 5.86
CA PRO A 487 -20.41 -4.71 4.51
C PRO A 487 -20.10 -5.72 3.41
N PHE A 488 -19.50 -6.85 3.72
CA PHE A 488 -19.17 -7.95 2.82
C PHE A 488 -19.94 -9.23 3.18
N ALA A 489 -20.10 -10.10 2.18
CA ALA A 489 -20.66 -11.43 2.42
C ALA A 489 -19.69 -12.24 3.31
N THR A 490 -20.22 -13.04 4.22
CA THR A 490 -19.42 -13.62 5.30
C THR A 490 -19.68 -15.11 5.45
N VAL A 491 -18.61 -15.88 5.59
CA VAL A 491 -18.68 -17.32 5.90
C VAL A 491 -19.15 -17.48 7.35
N VAL A 492 -20.06 -18.41 7.58
CA VAL A 492 -20.44 -18.82 8.93
C VAL A 492 -19.34 -19.73 9.50
N PRO A 493 -18.67 -19.35 10.60
CA PRO A 493 -17.60 -20.15 11.17
C PRO A 493 -18.11 -21.53 11.68
N LYS A 494 -17.20 -22.51 11.68
CA LYS A 494 -17.51 -23.82 12.26
C LYS A 494 -17.92 -23.70 13.73
N GLY A 495 -18.99 -24.39 14.13
CA GLY A 495 -19.53 -24.34 15.50
C GLY A 495 -20.42 -23.13 15.77
N VAL A 496 -20.65 -22.29 14.79
CA VAL A 496 -21.57 -21.16 14.84
C VAL A 496 -22.80 -21.44 13.99
N THR A 497 -23.98 -21.07 14.47
CA THR A 497 -25.21 -21.04 13.66
C THR A 497 -25.67 -19.60 13.52
N ALA A 498 -25.96 -19.18 12.30
CA ALA A 498 -26.48 -17.85 12.00
C ALA A 498 -28.00 -17.90 11.80
N TYR A 499 -28.70 -16.92 12.37
CA TYR A 499 -30.15 -16.78 12.26
C TYR A 499 -30.51 -15.38 11.77
N TYR A 500 -31.62 -15.30 11.05
CA TYR A 500 -32.29 -14.04 10.78
C TYR A 500 -33.69 -14.06 11.38
N VAL A 501 -34.30 -12.88 11.56
CA VAL A 501 -35.67 -12.76 12.08
C VAL A 501 -36.63 -12.76 10.91
N SER A 502 -37.40 -13.84 10.77
CA SER A 502 -38.35 -14.01 9.65
C SER A 502 -39.66 -13.27 9.91
N THR A 503 -40.12 -13.24 11.19
CA THR A 503 -41.31 -12.49 11.64
C THR A 503 -41.03 -11.91 13.02
N ALA A 504 -41.61 -10.77 13.30
CA ALA A 504 -41.60 -10.18 14.65
C ALA A 504 -42.93 -9.48 14.89
N ASP A 505 -43.42 -9.57 16.12
CA ASP A 505 -44.60 -8.87 16.64
C ASP A 505 -44.28 -8.23 18.01
N ASN A 506 -45.25 -7.63 18.67
CA ASN A 506 -45.09 -6.99 19.98
C ASN A 506 -44.72 -7.94 21.12
N THR A 507 -44.63 -9.24 20.90
CA THR A 507 -44.34 -10.22 21.96
C THR A 507 -43.05 -10.99 21.68
N LYS A 508 -42.81 -11.37 20.42
CA LYS A 508 -41.71 -12.25 20.06
C LYS A 508 -41.16 -11.99 18.66
N ALA A 509 -39.90 -12.26 18.51
CA ALA A 509 -39.18 -12.35 17.22
C ALA A 509 -38.88 -13.81 16.92
N THR A 510 -39.30 -14.29 15.74
CA THR A 510 -39.11 -15.69 15.32
C THR A 510 -37.84 -15.79 14.49
N MET A 511 -36.89 -16.59 14.99
CA MET A 511 -35.60 -16.84 14.34
C MET A 511 -35.75 -17.93 13.31
N LYS A 512 -35.08 -17.72 12.16
CA LYS A 512 -34.92 -18.75 11.13
C LYS A 512 -33.44 -18.95 10.86
N ALA A 513 -32.98 -20.20 10.99
CA ALA A 513 -31.58 -20.52 10.74
C ALA A 513 -31.22 -20.33 9.26
N ILE A 514 -30.02 -19.81 9.03
CA ILE A 514 -29.38 -19.85 7.73
C ILE A 514 -28.95 -21.29 7.47
N GLU A 515 -29.23 -21.79 6.29
CA GLU A 515 -28.89 -23.14 5.87
C GLU A 515 -27.39 -23.41 6.01
N ALA A 516 -27.02 -24.57 6.57
CA ALA A 516 -25.63 -24.94 6.77
C ALA A 516 -24.85 -24.92 5.44
N GLY A 517 -23.65 -24.38 5.48
CA GLY A 517 -22.77 -24.24 4.30
C GLY A 517 -23.09 -23.05 3.41
N LYS A 518 -24.12 -22.26 3.72
CA LYS A 518 -24.40 -20.98 3.04
C LYS A 518 -23.72 -19.82 3.74
N ALA A 519 -23.26 -18.86 2.97
CA ALA A 519 -22.69 -17.61 3.50
C ALA A 519 -23.79 -16.57 3.78
N ILE A 520 -23.55 -15.73 4.76
CA ILE A 520 -24.39 -14.57 5.10
C ILE A 520 -24.19 -13.51 4.00
N PRO A 521 -25.24 -13.02 3.34
CA PRO A 521 -25.11 -11.94 2.36
C PRO A 521 -24.57 -10.64 3.00
N ALA A 522 -23.89 -9.82 2.20
CA ALA A 522 -23.43 -8.50 2.64
C ALA A 522 -24.56 -7.64 3.20
N LYS A 523 -24.26 -6.83 4.20
CA LYS A 523 -25.21 -5.89 4.86
C LYS A 523 -26.46 -6.56 5.43
N THR A 524 -26.33 -7.82 5.79
CA THR A 524 -27.41 -8.59 6.41
C THR A 524 -27.21 -8.66 7.92
N GLY A 525 -28.18 -8.18 8.69
CA GLY A 525 -28.20 -8.36 10.13
C GLY A 525 -28.55 -9.81 10.49
N VAL A 526 -27.76 -10.41 11.38
CA VAL A 526 -27.98 -11.77 11.88
C VAL A 526 -27.77 -11.86 13.39
N LEU A 527 -28.38 -12.88 14.02
CA LEU A 527 -27.93 -13.40 15.29
C LEU A 527 -27.01 -14.59 15.05
N LEU A 528 -26.01 -14.71 15.87
CA LEU A 528 -25.08 -15.82 15.87
C LEU A 528 -25.19 -16.56 17.20
N THR A 529 -25.29 -17.88 17.16
CA THR A 529 -25.26 -18.73 18.35
C THR A 529 -24.07 -19.67 18.30
N SER A 530 -23.52 -20.01 19.45
CA SER A 530 -22.42 -20.96 19.59
C SER A 530 -22.55 -21.75 20.88
N GLU A 531 -22.08 -22.99 20.89
CA GLU A 531 -21.94 -23.79 22.12
C GLU A 531 -20.72 -23.32 22.94
N SER A 532 -19.66 -22.81 22.28
CA SER A 532 -18.50 -22.21 22.93
C SER A 532 -18.67 -20.71 23.09
N ALA A 533 -18.16 -20.16 24.21
CA ALA A 533 -18.02 -18.74 24.42
C ALA A 533 -16.79 -18.12 23.74
N ASP A 534 -15.96 -18.95 23.08
CA ASP A 534 -14.77 -18.48 22.39
C ASP A 534 -15.10 -17.47 21.30
N ALA A 535 -14.28 -16.43 21.20
CA ALA A 535 -14.43 -15.45 20.14
C ALA A 535 -14.15 -16.08 18.77
N VAL A 536 -14.93 -15.69 17.78
CA VAL A 536 -14.76 -16.15 16.39
C VAL A 536 -14.50 -14.96 15.46
N THR A 537 -13.61 -15.14 14.51
CA THR A 537 -13.36 -14.13 13.46
C THR A 537 -14.21 -14.45 12.24
N MET A 538 -14.99 -13.47 11.81
CA MET A 538 -15.82 -13.55 10.62
C MET A 538 -14.97 -13.20 9.40
N VAL A 539 -14.96 -14.08 8.41
CA VAL A 539 -14.16 -13.92 7.19
C VAL A 539 -15.05 -13.71 5.97
N PRO A 540 -14.57 -13.00 4.94
CA PRO A 540 -15.33 -12.80 3.71
C PRO A 540 -15.63 -14.12 3.00
N ALA A 541 -16.83 -14.21 2.41
CA ALA A 541 -17.16 -15.26 1.47
C ALA A 541 -16.54 -14.98 0.10
N THR A 542 -16.11 -16.04 -0.58
CA THR A 542 -15.56 -16.02 -1.94
C THR A 542 -16.43 -16.85 -2.89
N ASP A 543 -16.26 -18.16 -2.85
CA ASP A 543 -17.02 -19.10 -3.68
C ASP A 543 -18.25 -19.71 -2.99
N GLU A 544 -18.44 -19.39 -1.71
CA GLU A 544 -19.55 -19.92 -0.95
C GLU A 544 -20.89 -19.39 -1.48
N THR A 545 -21.85 -20.28 -1.64
CA THR A 545 -23.21 -19.89 -2.05
C THR A 545 -23.87 -19.03 -0.96
N LEU A 546 -24.39 -17.89 -1.35
CA LEU A 546 -25.09 -17.01 -0.43
C LEU A 546 -26.44 -17.60 0.00
N ALA A 547 -26.80 -17.37 1.26
CA ALA A 547 -28.13 -17.70 1.77
C ALA A 547 -29.19 -16.82 1.11
N THR A 548 -30.34 -17.41 0.78
CA THR A 548 -31.53 -16.65 0.40
C THR A 548 -32.25 -16.25 1.69
N ILE A 549 -32.33 -14.95 1.94
CA ILE A 549 -32.94 -14.38 3.15
C ILE A 549 -34.12 -13.50 2.73
N GLU A 550 -35.30 -13.91 3.12
CA GLU A 550 -36.53 -13.20 2.79
C GLU A 550 -37.11 -12.53 4.04
N ASN A 551 -37.55 -11.30 3.88
CA ASN A 551 -38.29 -10.54 4.92
C ASN A 551 -37.53 -10.42 6.27
N ASN A 552 -36.20 -10.33 6.26
CA ASN A 552 -35.42 -10.15 7.49
C ASN A 552 -35.85 -8.89 8.23
N LYS A 553 -36.25 -9.04 9.48
CA LYS A 553 -36.62 -7.91 10.38
C LYS A 553 -35.42 -7.32 11.12
N LEU A 554 -34.23 -7.91 10.94
CA LEU A 554 -32.99 -7.34 11.49
C LEU A 554 -32.43 -6.27 10.54
N GLY A 555 -32.30 -5.07 11.07
CA GLY A 555 -31.45 -4.03 10.50
C GLY A 555 -29.98 -4.27 10.83
N ASN A 556 -29.09 -3.45 10.27
CA ASN A 556 -27.65 -3.62 10.43
C ASN A 556 -26.92 -2.27 10.58
N SER A 557 -25.75 -2.32 11.21
CA SER A 557 -24.76 -1.23 11.29
C SER A 557 -23.47 -1.60 10.54
N ALA A 558 -23.61 -2.28 9.40
CA ALA A 558 -22.48 -2.78 8.63
C ALA A 558 -21.51 -1.67 8.22
N GLY A 559 -20.26 -1.79 8.66
CA GLY A 559 -19.16 -0.88 8.30
C GLY A 559 -19.07 0.42 9.08
N ALA A 560 -20.10 0.82 9.87
CA ALA A 560 -20.08 2.09 10.60
C ALA A 560 -20.96 2.03 11.87
N ASP A 561 -20.63 2.84 12.85
CA ASP A 561 -21.47 3.07 14.01
C ASP A 561 -22.81 3.68 13.56
N LYS A 562 -23.93 3.21 14.16
CA LYS A 562 -25.26 3.73 13.92
C LYS A 562 -25.80 4.41 15.17
N THR A 563 -26.13 5.69 15.09
CA THR A 563 -26.88 6.39 16.12
C THR A 563 -28.37 6.06 15.95
N ILE A 564 -29.04 5.65 17.05
CA ILE A 564 -30.48 5.38 17.07
C ILE A 564 -31.22 6.71 17.02
N ALA A 565 -31.97 6.93 15.94
CA ALA A 565 -32.75 8.14 15.72
C ALA A 565 -34.22 7.93 16.14
N GLU A 566 -34.94 9.03 16.31
CA GLU A 566 -36.40 9.01 16.45
C GLU A 566 -37.02 8.38 15.18
N GLY A 567 -37.93 7.41 15.38
CA GLY A 567 -38.55 6.68 14.26
C GLY A 567 -37.77 5.46 13.74
N ASP A 568 -36.55 5.18 14.20
CA ASP A 568 -35.81 3.95 13.83
C ASP A 568 -36.53 2.68 14.34
N ASN A 569 -37.33 2.76 15.40
CA ASN A 569 -38.00 1.62 16.03
C ASN A 569 -37.05 0.43 16.25
N ALA A 570 -35.84 0.75 16.64
CA ALA A 570 -34.75 -0.20 16.76
C ALA A 570 -34.72 -0.83 18.15
N TYR A 571 -34.57 -2.16 18.19
CA TYR A 571 -34.40 -2.95 19.41
C TYR A 571 -33.03 -3.61 19.40
N ILE A 572 -32.31 -3.45 20.48
CA ILE A 572 -30.93 -3.92 20.64
C ILE A 572 -30.91 -5.16 21.53
N LEU A 573 -30.15 -6.18 21.12
CA LEU A 573 -29.95 -7.37 21.94
C LEU A 573 -29.24 -6.99 23.24
N ALA A 574 -29.85 -7.28 24.38
CA ALA A 574 -29.28 -7.03 25.71
C ALA A 574 -29.80 -8.05 26.73
N ASN A 575 -29.13 -8.15 27.87
CA ASN A 575 -29.62 -8.81 29.05
C ASN A 575 -30.15 -7.74 30.00
N GLY A 576 -31.46 -7.68 30.20
CA GLY A 576 -32.15 -6.67 30.98
C GLY A 576 -33.13 -7.26 32.00
N ALA A 577 -34.10 -6.47 32.46
CA ALA A 577 -35.06 -6.88 33.49
C ALA A 577 -35.90 -8.11 33.10
N ASN A 578 -36.12 -8.32 31.80
CA ASN A 578 -36.86 -9.46 31.25
C ASN A 578 -35.94 -10.56 30.71
N GLY A 579 -34.69 -10.62 31.20
CA GLY A 579 -33.67 -11.57 30.69
C GLY A 579 -33.08 -11.13 29.36
N THR A 580 -32.55 -12.09 28.60
CA THR A 580 -31.94 -11.87 27.29
C THR A 580 -33.00 -11.69 26.21
N ALA A 581 -33.12 -10.48 25.69
CA ALA A 581 -34.16 -10.11 24.74
C ALA A 581 -33.70 -8.94 23.84
N PHE A 582 -34.50 -8.59 22.87
CA PHE A 582 -34.35 -7.34 22.14
C PHE A 582 -35.02 -6.21 22.90
N TYR A 583 -34.28 -5.28 23.45
CA TYR A 583 -34.77 -4.12 24.20
C TYR A 583 -34.83 -2.89 23.30
N LYS A 584 -35.86 -2.07 23.53
CA LYS A 584 -36.06 -0.82 22.81
C LYS A 584 -34.82 0.07 22.93
N GLY A 585 -34.25 0.43 21.78
CA GLY A 585 -33.05 1.27 21.70
C GLY A 585 -33.34 2.69 22.18
N LYS A 586 -32.50 3.23 23.06
CA LYS A 586 -32.60 4.61 23.51
C LYS A 586 -32.20 5.56 22.38
N ILE A 587 -33.05 6.54 22.06
CA ILE A 587 -32.75 7.60 21.09
C ILE A 587 -31.47 8.31 21.51
N GLY A 588 -30.57 8.56 20.55
CA GLY A 588 -29.24 9.15 20.75
C GLY A 588 -28.17 8.16 21.21
N SER A 589 -28.52 6.90 21.53
CA SER A 589 -27.50 5.88 21.79
C SER A 589 -26.83 5.38 20.48
N THR A 590 -25.61 4.90 20.60
CA THR A 590 -24.82 4.41 19.45
C THR A 590 -24.72 2.90 19.48
N LEU A 591 -25.22 2.25 18.43
CA LEU A 591 -24.90 0.85 18.10
C LEU A 591 -23.58 0.81 17.35
N LYS A 592 -22.64 0.04 17.87
CA LYS A 592 -21.31 -0.09 17.25
C LYS A 592 -21.38 -0.73 15.86
N ALA A 593 -20.39 -0.45 15.03
CA ALA A 593 -20.25 -1.04 13.70
C ALA A 593 -20.34 -2.57 13.73
N ASN A 594 -20.86 -3.13 12.67
CA ASN A 594 -20.99 -4.56 12.43
C ASN A 594 -21.90 -5.31 13.42
N LYS A 595 -22.91 -4.63 13.94
CA LYS A 595 -23.97 -5.22 14.77
C LYS A 595 -25.30 -5.29 14.01
N ALA A 596 -26.21 -6.11 14.51
CA ALA A 596 -27.60 -6.14 14.06
C ALA A 596 -28.53 -5.66 15.17
N TYR A 597 -29.67 -5.14 14.76
CA TYR A 597 -30.76 -4.72 15.63
C TYR A 597 -32.09 -5.15 15.01
N LEU A 598 -33.10 -5.41 15.87
CA LEU A 598 -34.43 -5.71 15.37
C LEU A 598 -35.16 -4.41 15.04
N THR A 599 -35.91 -4.37 13.94
CA THR A 599 -36.79 -3.27 13.56
C THR A 599 -38.25 -3.71 13.66
N LEU A 600 -39.06 -2.97 14.43
CA LEU A 600 -40.49 -3.22 14.59
C LEU A 600 -41.29 -1.94 14.34
N ASN A 601 -42.16 -1.94 13.34
CA ASN A 601 -42.96 -0.78 12.94
C ASN A 601 -44.44 -0.86 13.43
N GLU A 602 -44.65 -1.42 14.61
CA GLU A 602 -46.02 -1.58 15.14
C GLU A 602 -46.34 -0.54 16.21
N ALA A 603 -47.59 -0.10 16.22
CA ALA A 603 -48.09 0.80 17.28
C ALA A 603 -48.12 0.07 18.63
N GLY A 604 -47.73 0.76 19.71
CA GLY A 604 -47.71 0.16 21.04
C GLY A 604 -46.48 -0.70 21.31
N ALA A 605 -45.36 -0.40 20.65
CA ALA A 605 -44.10 -1.11 20.76
C ALA A 605 -43.65 -1.34 22.21
N PRO A 606 -43.41 -2.59 22.64
CA PRO A 606 -43.08 -2.96 24.03
C PRO A 606 -41.65 -2.54 24.37
N GLU A 607 -41.29 -2.59 25.65
CA GLU A 607 -39.94 -2.34 26.13
C GLU A 607 -38.94 -3.47 25.74
N ALA A 608 -39.46 -4.69 25.60
CA ALA A 608 -38.63 -5.85 25.22
C ALA A 608 -39.42 -6.84 24.36
N ILE A 609 -38.72 -7.50 23.44
CA ILE A 609 -39.25 -8.53 22.54
C ILE A 609 -38.45 -9.80 22.74
N SER A 610 -39.12 -10.89 23.12
CA SER A 610 -38.49 -12.18 23.33
C SER A 610 -38.03 -12.84 22.02
N MET A 611 -37.10 -13.76 22.10
CA MET A 611 -36.60 -14.51 20.97
C MET A 611 -37.18 -15.92 20.94
N ASN A 612 -37.63 -16.35 19.76
CA ASN A 612 -38.12 -17.71 19.53
C ASN A 612 -37.30 -18.35 18.41
N PHE A 613 -36.45 -19.29 18.79
CA PHE A 613 -35.62 -20.03 17.84
C PHE A 613 -36.35 -21.21 17.18
N GLY A 614 -37.67 -21.38 17.43
CA GLY A 614 -38.50 -22.46 16.89
C GLY A 614 -37.91 -23.83 17.22
N GLY A 615 -38.67 -24.84 17.53
CA GLY A 615 -38.17 -26.16 17.93
C GLY A 615 -37.30 -26.92 16.89
N ASN A 616 -36.70 -26.25 15.96
CA ASN A 616 -35.73 -26.74 14.97
C ASN A 616 -34.39 -26.02 15.16
N VAL A 617 -33.70 -26.35 16.23
CA VAL A 617 -32.27 -26.01 16.32
C VAL A 617 -31.51 -26.98 15.44
N THR A 618 -31.00 -26.53 14.30
CA THR A 618 -30.14 -27.33 13.40
C THR A 618 -28.69 -27.32 13.87
N GLY A 619 -28.45 -27.69 15.13
CA GLY A 619 -27.16 -28.27 15.54
C GLY A 619 -27.25 -29.80 15.39
N ILE A 620 -26.11 -30.46 15.34
CA ILE A 620 -26.01 -31.95 15.25
C ILE A 620 -26.83 -32.67 16.34
N ASN A 621 -27.34 -31.95 17.35
CA ASN A 621 -28.24 -32.46 18.39
C ASN A 621 -29.73 -32.42 18.04
N GLN A 622 -30.12 -31.95 16.85
CA GLN A 622 -31.52 -31.88 16.43
C GLN A 622 -31.88 -32.72 15.20
N ILE A 623 -31.37 -33.90 15.13
CA ILE A 623 -32.15 -34.97 14.52
C ILE A 623 -32.83 -35.76 15.65
N VAL A 624 -33.65 -35.08 16.41
CA VAL A 624 -34.70 -35.74 17.22
C VAL A 624 -36.02 -35.34 16.60
N ASN A 625 -36.35 -35.95 15.52
CA ASN A 625 -37.65 -35.85 14.85
C ASN A 625 -38.77 -36.24 15.85
N ALA A 626 -39.93 -35.67 15.70
CA ALA A 626 -41.15 -36.10 16.41
C ALA A 626 -41.38 -37.63 16.39
N GLU A 627 -40.84 -38.34 15.40
CA GLU A 627 -40.80 -39.80 15.28
C GLU A 627 -39.92 -40.48 16.38
N GLN A 628 -38.94 -39.80 16.99
CA GLN A 628 -38.13 -40.37 18.03
C GLN A 628 -38.82 -40.45 19.40
N ASN A 629 -39.86 -39.69 19.63
CA ASN A 629 -40.62 -39.80 20.88
C ASN A 629 -41.33 -41.15 21.04
N ASN A 630 -41.58 -41.81 19.95
CA ASN A 630 -42.17 -43.19 19.96
C ASN A 630 -41.13 -44.27 19.66
N ALA A 631 -39.86 -43.94 19.46
CA ALA A 631 -38.84 -44.93 19.22
C ALA A 631 -38.64 -45.86 20.41
N PRO A 632 -38.49 -47.16 20.24
CA PRO A 632 -38.26 -48.11 21.31
C PRO A 632 -36.89 -47.81 21.99
N VAL A 633 -36.86 -47.99 23.32
CA VAL A 633 -35.67 -47.84 24.14
C VAL A 633 -34.95 -49.17 24.25
N TYR A 634 -33.64 -49.16 24.10
CA TYR A 634 -32.80 -50.34 24.24
C TYR A 634 -31.72 -50.13 25.33
N ASP A 635 -31.36 -51.18 26.05
CA ASP A 635 -30.17 -51.19 26.91
C ASP A 635 -28.88 -51.29 26.05
N LEU A 636 -27.72 -51.20 26.69
CA LEU A 636 -26.43 -51.25 25.97
C LEU A 636 -26.13 -52.65 25.37
N THR A 637 -26.91 -53.67 25.71
CA THR A 637 -26.80 -55.00 25.11
C THR A 637 -27.72 -55.20 23.90
N GLY A 638 -28.48 -54.13 23.51
CA GLY A 638 -29.41 -54.14 22.37
C GLY A 638 -30.77 -54.72 22.70
N ARG A 639 -31.09 -55.01 23.97
CA ARG A 639 -32.39 -55.54 24.37
C ARG A 639 -33.37 -54.38 24.58
N ARG A 640 -34.57 -54.51 24.00
CA ARG A 640 -35.66 -53.51 24.15
C ARG A 640 -36.10 -53.41 25.63
N VAL A 641 -36.21 -52.18 26.13
CA VAL A 641 -36.56 -51.90 27.52
C VAL A 641 -37.89 -51.15 27.55
N VAL A 642 -38.85 -51.65 28.30
CA VAL A 642 -40.20 -51.04 28.45
C VAL A 642 -40.23 -49.95 29.52
N ARG A 643 -39.34 -50.05 30.53
CA ARG A 643 -39.17 -49.05 31.60
C ARG A 643 -37.68 -48.82 31.86
N THR A 644 -37.28 -47.56 31.85
CA THR A 644 -35.93 -47.15 32.19
C THR A 644 -35.76 -47.04 33.71
N VAL A 645 -34.55 -47.35 34.21
CA VAL A 645 -34.19 -47.13 35.64
C VAL A 645 -33.41 -45.84 35.73
N LYS A 646 -33.75 -44.98 36.69
CA LYS A 646 -33.06 -43.73 36.95
C LYS A 646 -31.55 -43.92 37.08
N GLY A 647 -30.79 -43.12 36.35
CA GLY A 647 -29.31 -43.24 36.28
C GLY A 647 -28.79 -44.29 35.28
N GLY A 648 -29.67 -45.12 34.70
CA GLY A 648 -29.33 -46.11 33.68
C GLY A 648 -29.04 -45.47 32.33
N LEU A 649 -28.04 -46.02 31.58
CA LEU A 649 -27.66 -45.58 30.23
C LEU A 649 -28.39 -46.44 29.19
N TYR A 650 -29.09 -45.83 28.29
CA TYR A 650 -29.96 -46.46 27.28
C TYR A 650 -29.72 -45.85 25.87
N ILE A 651 -30.22 -46.57 24.87
CA ILE A 651 -30.22 -46.11 23.47
C ILE A 651 -31.69 -45.93 23.02
N LYS A 652 -32.01 -44.78 22.47
CA LYS A 652 -33.32 -44.47 21.89
C LYS A 652 -33.09 -43.77 20.55
N GLY A 653 -33.66 -44.29 19.45
CA GLY A 653 -33.49 -43.67 18.14
C GLY A 653 -32.05 -43.54 17.70
N GLY A 654 -31.16 -44.48 18.09
CA GLY A 654 -29.74 -44.44 17.76
C GLY A 654 -28.86 -43.61 18.74
N ASN A 655 -29.45 -42.85 19.65
CA ASN A 655 -28.73 -41.97 20.59
C ASN A 655 -28.67 -42.57 22.00
N LYS A 656 -27.52 -42.47 22.68
CA LYS A 656 -27.35 -42.82 24.08
C LYS A 656 -27.87 -41.71 25.00
N PHE A 657 -28.65 -42.09 26.02
CA PHE A 657 -29.13 -41.13 27.04
C PHE A 657 -29.12 -41.78 28.42
N ILE A 658 -29.06 -40.97 29.47
CA ILE A 658 -29.18 -41.40 30.87
C ILE A 658 -30.60 -41.08 31.31
N ALA A 659 -31.32 -42.11 31.81
CA ALA A 659 -32.66 -41.92 32.32
C ALA A 659 -32.63 -41.09 33.63
N ARG A 660 -33.39 -40.04 33.68
CA ARG A 660 -33.51 -39.10 34.82
C ARG A 660 -34.64 -39.45 35.73
#